data_7801b29e9f53d17c7d2438a5ce45ef32
#
_entry.id   7801b29e9f53d17c7d2438a5ce45ef32
#
_cell.length_a   1.000
_cell.length_b   1.000
_cell.length_c   1.000
_cell.angle_alpha   90.00
_cell.angle_beta   90.00
_cell.angle_gamma   90.00
#
_symmetry.space_group_name_H-M   'P 1'
#
loop_
_entity.id
_entity.type
_entity.pdbx_description
1 polymer ?
#
loop_
_entity_poly.entity_id
_entity_poly.type
_entity_poly.pdbx_seq_one_letter_code
_entity_poly.pdbx_strand_id
1 'polypeptide(L)'
;MARKKQPKRENTPKMQGFIAGAGEIQAQNINDTLRQNYMPYAMSVIMSRAIPEIDGFKPSHRKLLYTMYKMNLLGSARTKSANIVGQAMKLNPHGDSAIYDTMVRLSRGYEALLHPYVDSKGNFGKFYSRDMAWAASRYTEARLDPICRELFRDIDKDTVDFVDNYDSTMKEPTLLPAAFPSVLVNANTGIAVGMASSICPFNLAEVCTTAAELIRDPKHDIFTTMQAPDFPGGGQIIFDRAAMEQIYKTGRGSIKVRSRYTYDKSANCIDITQIPPTTTIETIVEKVIDLVKQGKVKEITDIRDETGLDGLKITIDLKRGADPDKLMQRLFRMTTLEDSFSCNFNVLIAGIPRVLGVRELFEEWTAFRIECVRRRTHYDLTKKKEKLHLLYGLKAILLDIDKAVRIVRETEEESEVVPNLMIGFGIDEIQAEYVAEIRLRHLNREFILKRTEEVNSLEEEIRDLEAILASKTRIKTIIVRELNEIAQKYGQPRRSHILYAEEIAEEEPVETVPDYPVNLFFTKEGYFKKITPLSLRMGGDQKLKEGDEIAQQMESTNAAELLFFSDKAQVYKLKAADFADTKASVMGEYVPARVQMDEGESAAYMAVTTDFKGYMLFVFDNGKVAKVELSAYYTKTNRRKLINAYSDKAPLAAALQISEDCDVLLTSSSGRRLLMNTALIAPKTTKSTQGVAVMNLKKGQRITDAHIYQEDELQNPSRYRKKIPALGALPNGEEGGEQISL
;
A
#
# COMPACT_ATOMS: atom_id res chain seq x y z
N MET A 1 8.61 -72.57 0.13
CA MET A 1 7.90 -71.59 0.99
C MET A 1 8.83 -70.43 1.32
N ALA A 2 8.68 -69.30 0.64
CA ALA A 2 9.53 -68.13 0.81
C ALA A 2 8.94 -67.17 1.85
N ARG A 3 9.69 -66.88 2.91
CA ARG A 3 9.32 -65.89 3.96
C ARG A 3 9.39 -64.46 3.37
N LYS A 4 8.23 -63.76 3.32
CA LYS A 4 8.14 -62.34 3.05
C LYS A 4 8.83 -61.55 4.18
N LYS A 5 9.84 -60.76 3.84
CA LYS A 5 10.45 -59.77 4.73
C LYS A 5 9.46 -58.61 4.99
N GLN A 6 9.21 -58.34 6.27
CA GLN A 6 8.47 -57.15 6.67
C GLN A 6 9.35 -55.88 6.44
N PRO A 7 8.78 -54.73 6.04
CA PRO A 7 9.53 -53.52 5.91
C PRO A 7 9.94 -52.95 7.28
N LYS A 8 11.18 -52.47 7.37
CA LYS A 8 11.73 -51.77 8.54
C LYS A 8 10.88 -50.54 8.85
N ARG A 9 10.43 -50.42 10.10
CA ARG A 9 9.86 -49.20 10.67
C ARG A 9 10.95 -48.12 10.67
N GLU A 10 10.72 -47.04 9.96
CA GLU A 10 11.53 -45.80 10.08
C GLU A 10 11.30 -45.18 11.47
N ASN A 11 12.38 -44.85 12.12
CA ASN A 11 12.36 -44.14 13.41
C ASN A 11 11.92 -42.67 13.16
N THR A 12 10.69 -42.37 13.48
CA THR A 12 10.21 -40.99 13.63
C THR A 12 10.82 -40.37 14.90
N PRO A 13 11.33 -39.16 14.88
CA PRO A 13 11.87 -38.49 16.07
C PRO A 13 10.74 -38.27 17.10
N LYS A 14 10.96 -38.71 18.34
CA LYS A 14 10.06 -38.48 19.47
C LYS A 14 10.04 -36.95 19.75
N MET A 15 8.93 -36.30 19.45
CA MET A 15 8.65 -34.95 19.93
C MET A 15 8.44 -34.99 21.46
N GLN A 16 9.30 -34.26 22.20
CA GLN A 16 9.09 -34.00 23.63
C GLN A 16 7.96 -32.99 23.79
N GLY A 17 6.89 -33.30 24.49
CA GLY A 17 5.80 -32.39 24.83
C GLY A 17 4.40 -32.92 24.65
N PHE A 18 4.19 -34.24 24.59
CA PHE A 18 2.86 -34.84 24.47
C PHE A 18 2.13 -34.93 25.82
N ILE A 19 0.94 -34.35 25.89
CA ILE A 19 -0.04 -34.61 26.96
C ILE A 19 -0.68 -35.98 26.64
N ALA A 20 -0.50 -36.95 27.50
CA ALA A 20 -1.11 -38.29 27.36
C ALA A 20 -2.65 -38.16 27.28
N GLY A 21 -3.25 -38.59 26.17
CA GLY A 21 -4.69 -38.49 25.93
C GLY A 21 -5.14 -37.37 24.96
N ALA A 22 -4.22 -36.55 24.42
CA ALA A 22 -4.52 -35.55 23.41
C ALA A 22 -4.47 -36.17 22.00
N GLY A 23 -5.61 -36.61 21.50
CA GLY A 23 -5.90 -36.89 20.08
C GLY A 23 -4.93 -37.80 19.31
N GLU A 24 -5.38 -38.28 18.20
CA GLU A 24 -4.61 -39.08 17.24
C GLU A 24 -3.87 -38.17 16.28
N ILE A 25 -2.53 -38.31 16.17
CA ILE A 25 -1.75 -37.51 15.21
C ILE A 25 -1.97 -38.10 13.81
N GLN A 26 -2.66 -37.37 12.98
CA GLN A 26 -2.80 -37.70 11.56
C GLN A 26 -1.77 -36.96 10.71
N ALA A 27 -1.06 -37.70 9.85
CA ALA A 27 -0.19 -37.12 8.85
C ALA A 27 -1.05 -36.54 7.74
N GLN A 28 -0.99 -35.21 7.55
CA GLN A 28 -1.71 -34.51 6.49
C GLN A 28 -0.70 -33.83 5.57
N ASN A 29 -0.95 -33.87 4.25
CA ASN A 29 -0.14 -33.18 3.28
C ASN A 29 -0.35 -31.66 3.44
N ILE A 30 0.75 -30.88 3.41
CA ILE A 30 0.70 -29.43 3.53
C ILE A 30 -0.18 -28.77 2.45
N ASN A 31 -0.22 -29.34 1.24
CA ASN A 31 -1.07 -28.84 0.16
C ASN A 31 -2.56 -28.97 0.51
N ASP A 32 -2.94 -30.06 1.18
CA ASP A 32 -4.33 -30.30 1.58
C ASP A 32 -4.71 -29.37 2.74
N THR A 33 -3.79 -29.17 3.70
CA THR A 33 -3.95 -28.19 4.78
C THR A 33 -4.13 -26.77 4.24
N LEU A 34 -3.31 -26.37 3.26
CA LEU A 34 -3.42 -25.07 2.61
C LEU A 34 -4.77 -24.91 1.89
N ARG A 35 -5.23 -25.91 1.15
CA ARG A 35 -6.51 -25.86 0.43
C ARG A 35 -7.71 -25.81 1.38
N GLN A 36 -7.69 -26.61 2.44
CA GLN A 36 -8.83 -26.76 3.35
C GLN A 36 -8.93 -25.64 4.38
N ASN A 37 -7.81 -25.10 4.85
CA ASN A 37 -7.79 -24.15 5.96
C ASN A 37 -7.36 -22.74 5.52
N TYR A 38 -6.25 -22.61 4.77
CA TYR A 38 -5.69 -21.31 4.43
C TYR A 38 -6.44 -20.64 3.28
N MET A 39 -6.85 -21.37 2.25
CA MET A 39 -7.56 -20.77 1.11
C MET A 39 -8.93 -20.20 1.52
N PRO A 40 -9.79 -20.90 2.29
CA PRO A 40 -11.04 -20.32 2.77
C PRO A 40 -10.82 -19.09 3.67
N TYR A 41 -9.80 -19.12 4.52
CA TYR A 41 -9.41 -17.94 5.32
C TYR A 41 -8.98 -16.78 4.43
N ALA A 42 -8.09 -17.02 3.46
CA ALA A 42 -7.63 -15.98 2.52
C ALA A 42 -8.79 -15.36 1.74
N MET A 43 -9.71 -16.21 1.22
CA MET A 43 -10.91 -15.75 0.51
C MET A 43 -11.83 -14.93 1.41
N SER A 44 -12.05 -15.36 2.65
CA SER A 44 -12.85 -14.61 3.62
C SER A 44 -12.25 -13.25 3.91
N VAL A 45 -10.93 -13.14 4.10
CA VAL A 45 -10.25 -11.84 4.31
C VAL A 45 -10.37 -10.95 3.09
N ILE A 46 -10.27 -11.49 1.87
CA ILE A 46 -10.40 -10.73 0.62
C ILE A 46 -11.82 -10.21 0.46
N MET A 47 -12.81 -11.10 0.48
CA MET A 47 -14.20 -10.80 0.10
C MET A 47 -14.98 -10.08 1.21
N SER A 48 -14.73 -10.45 2.48
CA SER A 48 -15.58 -10.02 3.59
C SER A 48 -14.92 -9.01 4.53
N ARG A 49 -13.67 -8.57 4.26
CA ARG A 49 -12.95 -7.71 5.21
C ARG A 49 -12.14 -6.57 4.57
N ALA A 50 -11.27 -6.87 3.60
CA ALA A 50 -10.19 -5.95 3.24
C ALA A 50 -10.44 -5.14 1.97
N ILE A 51 -11.04 -5.74 0.95
CA ILE A 51 -11.24 -5.12 -0.36
C ILE A 51 -12.62 -4.45 -0.39
N PRO A 52 -12.73 -3.20 -0.87
CA PRO A 52 -14.02 -2.53 -1.02
C PRO A 52 -14.81 -3.08 -2.22
N GLU A 53 -16.14 -3.00 -2.13
CA GLU A 53 -17.05 -3.24 -3.24
C GLU A 53 -17.19 -1.98 -4.13
N ILE A 54 -17.94 -2.09 -5.23
CA ILE A 54 -18.16 -0.96 -6.16
C ILE A 54 -18.89 0.22 -5.52
N ASP A 55 -19.61 0.02 -4.44
CA ASP A 55 -20.20 1.08 -3.63
C ASP A 55 -19.18 1.84 -2.76
N GLY A 56 -17.89 1.50 -2.84
CA GLY A 56 -16.79 2.13 -2.11
C GLY A 56 -16.64 1.71 -0.66
N PHE A 57 -17.39 0.74 -0.20
CA PHE A 57 -17.41 0.32 1.20
C PHE A 57 -16.91 -1.10 1.41
N LYS A 58 -16.22 -1.29 2.54
CA LYS A 58 -15.99 -2.61 3.11
C LYS A 58 -17.23 -3.06 3.90
N PRO A 59 -17.41 -4.35 4.15
CA PRO A 59 -18.56 -4.84 4.93
C PRO A 59 -18.71 -4.15 6.30
N SER A 60 -17.59 -3.92 7.02
CA SER A 60 -17.62 -3.21 8.31
C SER A 60 -18.14 -1.77 8.22
N HIS A 61 -17.74 -1.05 7.16
CA HIS A 61 -18.21 0.32 6.90
C HIS A 61 -19.71 0.32 6.62
N ARG A 62 -20.15 -0.59 5.71
CA ARG A 62 -21.56 -0.71 5.28
C ARG A 62 -22.48 -1.06 6.46
N LYS A 63 -22.11 -2.06 7.26
CA LYS A 63 -22.86 -2.47 8.45
C LYS A 63 -23.01 -1.34 9.48
N LEU A 64 -21.93 -0.60 9.74
CA LEU A 64 -21.96 0.54 10.65
C LEU A 64 -22.89 1.64 10.13
N LEU A 65 -22.71 2.08 8.89
CA LEU A 65 -23.51 3.15 8.30
C LEU A 65 -24.99 2.75 8.19
N TYR A 66 -25.27 1.49 7.80
CA TYR A 66 -26.63 0.98 7.75
C TYR A 66 -27.29 0.90 9.14
N THR A 67 -26.55 0.50 10.18
CA THR A 67 -27.03 0.55 11.57
C THR A 67 -27.42 1.98 11.96
N MET A 68 -26.56 2.95 11.65
CA MET A 68 -26.86 4.37 11.94
C MET A 68 -28.10 4.86 11.16
N TYR A 69 -28.28 4.40 9.92
CA TYR A 69 -29.47 4.68 9.14
C TYR A 69 -30.73 4.09 9.77
N LYS A 70 -30.71 2.83 10.18
CA LYS A 70 -31.82 2.16 10.89
C LYS A 70 -32.15 2.77 12.26
N MET A 71 -31.15 3.37 12.91
CA MET A 71 -31.34 4.17 14.13
C MET A 71 -31.93 5.58 13.83
N ASN A 72 -32.26 5.88 12.58
CA ASN A 72 -32.79 7.18 12.12
C ASN A 72 -31.86 8.36 12.43
N LEU A 73 -30.53 8.14 12.34
CA LEU A 73 -29.53 9.18 12.62
C LEU A 73 -29.21 10.08 11.43
N LEU A 74 -29.97 9.97 10.33
CA LEU A 74 -29.88 10.88 9.18
C LEU A 74 -30.77 12.10 9.40
N GLY A 75 -30.16 13.21 9.83
CA GLY A 75 -30.88 14.46 10.09
C GLY A 75 -31.44 14.62 11.48
N SER A 76 -31.35 13.63 12.38
CA SER A 76 -31.72 13.71 13.79
C SER A 76 -30.58 14.25 14.67
N ALA A 77 -30.81 14.36 15.95
CA ALA A 77 -29.80 14.72 16.94
C ALA A 77 -28.69 13.63 17.00
N ARG A 78 -27.46 14.05 17.38
CA ARG A 78 -26.36 13.10 17.64
C ARG A 78 -26.67 12.26 18.88
N THR A 79 -26.23 11.02 18.88
CA THR A 79 -26.27 10.11 20.04
C THR A 79 -24.86 9.71 20.45
N LYS A 80 -24.70 9.13 21.64
CA LYS A 80 -23.41 8.64 22.12
C LYS A 80 -22.86 7.57 21.18
N SER A 81 -21.58 7.67 20.82
CA SER A 81 -20.93 6.70 19.94
C SER A 81 -21.00 5.27 20.48
N ALA A 82 -20.93 5.09 21.81
CA ALA A 82 -21.09 3.79 22.47
C ALA A 82 -22.46 3.15 22.17
N ASN A 83 -23.55 3.94 22.07
CA ASN A 83 -24.86 3.41 21.69
C ASN A 83 -24.87 2.90 20.24
N ILE A 84 -24.28 3.65 19.32
CA ILE A 84 -24.17 3.24 17.92
C ILE A 84 -23.36 1.95 17.79
N VAL A 85 -22.23 1.88 18.50
CA VAL A 85 -21.36 0.68 18.51
C VAL A 85 -22.13 -0.54 19.02
N GLY A 86 -22.86 -0.40 20.14
CA GLY A 86 -23.67 -1.49 20.69
C GLY A 86 -24.75 -1.98 19.74
N GLN A 87 -25.41 -1.08 18.99
CA GLN A 87 -26.38 -1.49 17.97
C GLN A 87 -25.72 -2.13 16.73
N ALA A 88 -24.54 -1.63 16.35
CA ALA A 88 -23.82 -2.16 15.19
C ALA A 88 -23.31 -3.60 15.40
N MET A 89 -23.09 -4.02 16.65
CA MET A 89 -22.72 -5.41 16.97
C MET A 89 -23.78 -6.44 16.56
N LYS A 90 -25.04 -6.03 16.38
CA LYS A 90 -26.11 -6.92 15.87
C LYS A 90 -25.91 -7.32 14.41
N LEU A 91 -25.21 -6.51 13.63
CA LEU A 91 -24.85 -6.82 12.23
C LEU A 91 -23.38 -7.21 12.08
N ASN A 92 -22.52 -6.70 12.95
CA ASN A 92 -21.08 -6.91 12.89
C ASN A 92 -20.58 -7.60 14.17
N PRO A 93 -20.43 -8.95 14.21
CA PRO A 93 -20.08 -9.69 15.43
C PRO A 93 -18.58 -9.61 15.75
N HIS A 94 -18.04 -8.38 15.78
CA HIS A 94 -16.65 -8.10 16.15
C HIS A 94 -16.59 -7.24 17.42
N GLY A 95 -15.40 -7.10 18.01
CA GLY A 95 -15.19 -6.31 19.20
C GLY A 95 -15.62 -4.84 19.03
N ASP A 96 -16.17 -4.25 20.09
CA ASP A 96 -16.64 -2.87 20.15
C ASP A 96 -15.57 -1.86 19.73
N SER A 97 -14.32 -2.09 20.12
CA SER A 97 -13.18 -1.24 19.72
C SER A 97 -13.01 -1.18 18.21
N ALA A 98 -13.08 -2.31 17.49
CA ALA A 98 -12.93 -2.35 16.04
C ALA A 98 -14.07 -1.61 15.31
N ILE A 99 -15.29 -1.67 15.85
CA ILE A 99 -16.45 -0.95 15.31
C ILE A 99 -16.27 0.55 15.56
N TYR A 100 -15.81 0.92 16.76
CA TYR A 100 -15.56 2.33 17.08
C TYR A 100 -14.42 2.92 16.26
N ASP A 101 -13.31 2.20 16.07
CA ASP A 101 -12.20 2.60 15.19
C ASP A 101 -12.68 2.83 13.75
N THR A 102 -13.59 1.97 13.27
CA THR A 102 -14.23 2.16 11.96
C THR A 102 -15.04 3.46 11.93
N MET A 103 -15.81 3.75 12.97
CA MET A 103 -16.58 5.01 13.08
C MET A 103 -15.66 6.24 13.11
N VAL A 104 -14.55 6.16 13.85
CA VAL A 104 -13.55 7.23 13.92
C VAL A 104 -13.02 7.54 12.53
N ARG A 105 -12.59 6.52 11.78
CA ARG A 105 -12.03 6.69 10.44
C ARG A 105 -13.02 7.28 9.43
N LEU A 106 -14.32 7.04 9.60
CA LEU A 106 -15.38 7.60 8.76
C LEU A 106 -15.85 8.98 9.23
N SER A 107 -15.33 9.49 10.36
CA SER A 107 -15.82 10.71 10.99
C SER A 107 -15.17 11.97 10.43
N ARG A 108 -15.93 13.06 10.51
CA ARG A 108 -15.46 14.41 10.18
C ARG A 108 -14.32 14.87 11.11
N GLY A 109 -14.37 14.50 12.39
CA GLY A 109 -13.37 14.91 13.37
C GLY A 109 -11.99 14.31 13.16
N TYR A 110 -11.91 13.12 12.56
CA TYR A 110 -10.64 12.45 12.27
C TYR A 110 -9.94 12.97 10.99
N GLU A 111 -10.68 13.62 10.10
CA GLU A 111 -10.22 14.31 8.88
C GLU A 111 -9.55 13.41 7.81
N ALA A 112 -9.69 12.09 7.89
CA ALA A 112 -9.10 11.17 6.93
C ALA A 112 -9.82 11.08 5.57
N LEU A 113 -11.01 11.67 5.44
CA LEU A 113 -11.85 11.60 4.25
C LEU A 113 -12.12 12.98 3.66
N LEU A 114 -12.20 13.08 2.34
CA LEU A 114 -12.67 14.30 1.65
C LEU A 114 -14.12 14.59 2.02
N HIS A 115 -14.97 13.55 1.97
CA HIS A 115 -16.37 13.60 2.34
C HIS A 115 -16.65 12.59 3.47
N PRO A 116 -16.56 13.02 4.74
CA PRO A 116 -16.88 12.16 5.88
C PRO A 116 -18.33 11.67 5.83
N TYR A 117 -18.56 10.46 6.30
CA TYR A 117 -19.89 9.87 6.39
C TYR A 117 -20.51 9.97 7.80
N VAL A 118 -19.68 10.26 8.79
CA VAL A 118 -20.10 10.40 10.19
C VAL A 118 -19.86 11.84 10.65
N ASP A 119 -20.96 12.56 10.97
CA ASP A 119 -20.92 13.86 11.60
C ASP A 119 -20.70 13.68 13.11
N SER A 120 -19.54 14.07 13.59
CA SER A 120 -18.98 13.76 14.90
C SER A 120 -18.90 14.98 15.80
N LYS A 121 -19.04 14.76 17.13
CA LYS A 121 -18.82 15.77 18.18
C LYS A 121 -17.99 15.17 19.32
N GLY A 122 -16.97 15.91 19.75
CA GLY A 122 -15.97 15.47 20.72
C GLY A 122 -14.62 15.19 20.07
N ASN A 123 -13.70 14.61 20.83
CA ASN A 123 -12.36 14.31 20.33
C ASN A 123 -12.34 12.96 19.56
N PHE A 124 -12.22 13.03 18.26
CA PHE A 124 -12.07 11.90 17.36
C PHE A 124 -10.62 11.70 16.89
N GLY A 125 -9.64 12.39 17.50
CA GLY A 125 -8.25 12.34 17.06
C GLY A 125 -8.01 13.01 15.71
N LYS A 126 -6.83 12.82 15.15
CA LYS A 126 -6.44 13.34 13.83
C LYS A 126 -5.62 12.29 13.08
N PHE A 127 -5.92 12.06 11.79
CA PHE A 127 -5.25 11.03 11.00
C PHE A 127 -3.76 11.33 10.75
N TYR A 128 -3.36 12.58 10.80
CA TYR A 128 -2.01 13.06 10.55
C TYR A 128 -1.11 13.10 11.80
N SER A 129 -1.62 12.67 12.97
CA SER A 129 -0.85 12.63 14.21
C SER A 129 -1.10 11.31 14.97
N ARG A 130 -0.02 10.68 15.45
CA ARG A 130 -0.07 9.50 16.33
C ARG A 130 -0.41 9.86 17.76
N ASP A 131 -0.05 11.07 18.18
CA ASP A 131 -0.19 11.54 19.55
C ASP A 131 -1.60 12.11 19.83
N MET A 132 -2.31 12.53 18.77
CA MET A 132 -3.69 12.99 18.85
C MET A 132 -4.68 11.82 18.78
N ALA A 133 -4.69 10.98 19.81
CA ALA A 133 -5.60 9.86 19.90
C ALA A 133 -7.05 10.31 20.16
N TRP A 134 -8.02 9.50 19.74
CA TRP A 134 -9.44 9.74 19.99
C TRP A 134 -9.86 9.35 21.40
N ALA A 135 -10.89 10.03 21.92
CA ALA A 135 -11.49 9.71 23.21
C ALA A 135 -12.34 8.43 23.15
N ALA A 136 -12.55 7.80 24.29
CA ALA A 136 -13.41 6.62 24.37
C ALA A 136 -14.85 6.92 23.91
N SER A 137 -15.53 5.93 23.32
CA SER A 137 -16.85 6.05 22.68
C SER A 137 -17.96 6.61 23.57
N ARG A 138 -17.83 6.49 24.89
CA ARG A 138 -18.78 7.07 25.89
C ARG A 138 -18.72 8.59 25.99
N TYR A 139 -17.62 9.22 25.56
CA TYR A 139 -17.43 10.66 25.59
C TYR A 139 -17.77 11.36 24.28
N THR A 140 -17.83 10.64 23.18
CA THR A 140 -18.07 11.17 21.85
C THR A 140 -19.53 10.97 21.42
N GLU A 141 -19.98 11.80 20.48
CA GLU A 141 -21.32 11.73 19.90
C GLU A 141 -21.22 11.74 18.37
N ALA A 142 -22.14 11.03 17.73
CA ALA A 142 -22.15 10.90 16.27
C ALA A 142 -23.57 10.79 15.70
N ARG A 143 -23.67 11.14 14.42
CA ARG A 143 -24.82 10.87 13.53
C ARG A 143 -24.32 10.71 12.10
N LEU A 144 -25.18 10.34 11.17
CA LEU A 144 -24.83 10.33 9.75
C LEU A 144 -24.64 11.76 9.24
N ASP A 145 -23.62 11.93 8.41
CA ASP A 145 -23.40 13.18 7.68
C ASP A 145 -24.48 13.35 6.60
N PRO A 146 -24.89 14.59 6.26
CA PRO A 146 -25.92 14.83 5.24
C PRO A 146 -25.66 14.17 3.87
N ILE A 147 -24.41 13.96 3.46
CA ILE A 147 -24.07 13.27 2.21
C ILE A 147 -24.57 11.82 2.19
N CYS A 148 -24.73 11.18 3.35
CA CYS A 148 -25.25 9.83 3.45
C CYS A 148 -26.68 9.68 2.90
N ARG A 149 -27.42 10.79 2.73
CA ARG A 149 -28.69 10.76 2.01
C ARG A 149 -28.52 10.20 0.61
N GLU A 150 -27.42 10.51 -0.04
CA GLU A 150 -27.12 10.05 -1.41
C GLU A 150 -26.56 8.61 -1.44
N LEU A 151 -26.07 8.09 -0.29
CA LEU A 151 -25.68 6.68 -0.14
C LEU A 151 -26.89 5.77 0.07
N PHE A 152 -27.88 6.23 0.86
CA PHE A 152 -29.08 5.47 1.20
C PHE A 152 -30.29 5.82 0.32
N ARG A 153 -30.04 6.54 -0.78
CA ARG A 153 -31.11 7.01 -1.66
C ARG A 153 -31.93 5.83 -2.19
N ASP A 154 -33.22 5.84 -1.82
CA ASP A 154 -34.19 4.82 -2.24
C ASP A 154 -33.86 3.38 -1.78
N ILE A 155 -33.09 3.17 -0.71
CA ILE A 155 -32.73 1.84 -0.20
C ILE A 155 -33.96 1.01 0.18
N ASP A 156 -35.05 1.67 0.60
CA ASP A 156 -36.30 1.04 0.99
C ASP A 156 -37.19 0.70 -0.22
N LYS A 157 -36.71 0.93 -1.46
CA LYS A 157 -37.42 0.66 -2.73
C LYS A 157 -36.80 -0.50 -3.51
N ASP A 158 -36.33 -1.50 -2.82
CA ASP A 158 -35.73 -2.72 -3.43
C ASP A 158 -34.58 -2.44 -4.42
N THR A 159 -33.81 -1.38 -4.20
CA THR A 159 -32.71 -0.96 -5.09
C THR A 159 -31.50 -1.86 -5.05
N VAL A 160 -31.27 -2.56 -3.96
CA VAL A 160 -30.19 -3.48 -3.70
C VAL A 160 -30.70 -4.75 -3.03
N ASP A 161 -29.88 -5.82 -3.06
CA ASP A 161 -30.24 -7.08 -2.43
C ASP A 161 -29.95 -7.03 -0.92
N PHE A 162 -30.78 -7.73 -0.16
CA PHE A 162 -30.65 -7.93 1.26
C PHE A 162 -30.40 -9.39 1.57
N VAL A 163 -29.47 -9.65 2.48
CA VAL A 163 -29.14 -10.98 3.01
C VAL A 163 -29.37 -11.03 4.51
N ASP A 164 -29.50 -12.22 5.06
CA ASP A 164 -29.58 -12.40 6.50
C ASP A 164 -28.22 -12.05 7.12
N ASN A 165 -28.25 -11.44 8.31
CA ASN A 165 -27.05 -11.22 9.09
C ASN A 165 -26.51 -12.55 9.65
N TYR A 166 -25.41 -12.51 10.41
CA TYR A 166 -24.68 -13.70 10.90
C TYR A 166 -25.53 -14.66 11.76
N ASP A 167 -26.58 -14.20 12.41
CA ASP A 167 -27.49 -15.01 13.26
C ASP A 167 -28.90 -15.15 12.69
N SER A 168 -29.13 -14.68 11.47
CA SER A 168 -30.44 -14.70 10.76
C SER A 168 -31.58 -13.98 11.49
N THR A 169 -31.26 -13.09 12.43
CA THR A 169 -32.27 -12.28 13.14
C THR A 169 -32.64 -10.98 12.45
N MET A 170 -31.77 -10.49 11.57
CA MET A 170 -31.93 -9.23 10.84
C MET A 170 -31.49 -9.37 9.39
N LYS A 171 -31.93 -8.44 8.55
CA LYS A 171 -31.44 -8.34 7.17
C LYS A 171 -30.48 -7.14 7.02
N GLU A 172 -29.46 -7.34 6.21
CA GLU A 172 -28.48 -6.32 5.87
C GLU A 172 -28.32 -6.17 4.35
N PRO A 173 -28.06 -4.97 3.81
CA PRO A 173 -27.86 -4.76 2.39
C PRO A 173 -26.50 -5.30 1.95
N THR A 174 -26.46 -5.97 0.80
CA THR A 174 -25.19 -6.42 0.19
C THR A 174 -24.34 -5.26 -0.28
N LEU A 175 -24.96 -4.20 -0.83
CA LEU A 175 -24.35 -2.97 -1.28
C LEU A 175 -25.23 -1.78 -0.85
N LEU A 176 -24.66 -0.57 -0.81
CA LEU A 176 -25.44 0.67 -0.68
C LEU A 176 -25.77 1.24 -2.06
N PRO A 177 -26.99 1.73 -2.30
CA PRO A 177 -27.39 2.27 -3.60
C PRO A 177 -26.82 3.67 -3.86
N ALA A 178 -25.48 3.81 -3.70
CA ALA A 178 -24.77 5.07 -3.78
C ALA A 178 -25.05 5.82 -5.10
N ALA A 179 -25.56 7.05 -4.99
CA ALA A 179 -25.95 7.88 -6.13
C ALA A 179 -24.77 8.59 -6.82
N PHE A 180 -23.54 8.40 -6.33
CA PHE A 180 -22.29 8.88 -6.91
C PHE A 180 -21.19 7.82 -6.77
N PRO A 181 -20.10 7.85 -7.58
CA PRO A 181 -19.01 6.88 -7.52
C PRO A 181 -18.18 7.03 -6.26
N SER A 182 -18.73 6.63 -5.10
CA SER A 182 -18.13 6.78 -3.77
C SER A 182 -16.78 6.07 -3.63
N VAL A 183 -16.53 5.02 -4.40
CA VAL A 183 -15.25 4.29 -4.47
C VAL A 183 -14.08 5.17 -4.90
N LEU A 184 -14.34 6.24 -5.67
CA LEU A 184 -13.33 7.21 -6.12
C LEU A 184 -13.28 8.49 -5.27
N VAL A 185 -14.31 8.78 -4.47
CA VAL A 185 -14.41 10.05 -3.73
C VAL A 185 -13.57 10.04 -2.45
N ASN A 186 -13.49 8.92 -1.76
CA ASN A 186 -12.72 8.78 -0.53
C ASN A 186 -11.63 7.73 -0.66
N ALA A 187 -10.47 8.00 -0.03
CA ALA A 187 -9.38 7.04 0.01
C ALA A 187 -9.82 5.72 0.64
N ASN A 188 -9.42 4.62 0.02
CA ASN A 188 -9.66 3.30 0.56
C ASN A 188 -8.38 2.48 0.50
N THR A 189 -7.90 2.05 1.67
CA THR A 189 -6.74 1.18 1.80
C THR A 189 -7.13 -0.11 2.50
N GLY A 190 -6.70 -1.24 1.98
CA GLY A 190 -6.98 -2.55 2.55
C GLY A 190 -5.85 -3.53 2.28
N ILE A 191 -5.50 -4.30 3.29
CA ILE A 191 -4.47 -5.34 3.19
C ILE A 191 -5.17 -6.69 3.38
N ALA A 192 -5.19 -7.49 2.32
CA ALA A 192 -5.71 -8.85 2.33
C ALA A 192 -4.57 -9.87 2.24
N VAL A 193 -4.91 -11.14 2.17
CA VAL A 193 -3.94 -12.21 1.96
C VAL A 193 -3.61 -12.31 0.47
N GLY A 194 -2.35 -12.07 0.13
CA GLY A 194 -1.86 -12.15 -1.25
C GLY A 194 -2.26 -10.98 -2.15
N MET A 195 -3.06 -10.02 -1.67
CA MET A 195 -3.43 -8.82 -2.41
C MET A 195 -3.74 -7.63 -1.49
N ALA A 196 -3.69 -6.44 -2.06
CA ALA A 196 -4.03 -5.21 -1.35
C ALA A 196 -4.89 -4.31 -2.24
N SER A 197 -5.61 -3.38 -1.62
CA SER A 197 -6.28 -2.26 -2.29
C SER A 197 -5.71 -0.96 -1.76
N SER A 198 -5.44 -0.02 -2.64
CA SER A 198 -5.03 1.34 -2.32
C SER A 198 -5.60 2.28 -3.38
N ILE A 199 -6.74 2.88 -3.07
CA ILE A 199 -7.47 3.78 -3.97
C ILE A 199 -7.26 5.19 -3.48
N CYS A 200 -6.68 6.07 -4.32
CA CYS A 200 -6.56 7.48 -4.00
C CYS A 200 -7.92 8.18 -4.17
N PRO A 201 -8.18 9.20 -3.35
CA PRO A 201 -9.42 9.96 -3.43
C PRO A 201 -9.36 11.02 -4.53
N PHE A 202 -10.53 11.34 -5.09
CA PHE A 202 -10.71 12.41 -6.08
C PHE A 202 -11.79 13.39 -5.62
N ASN A 203 -11.73 14.61 -6.11
CA ASN A 203 -12.71 15.63 -5.79
C ASN A 203 -14.13 15.21 -6.24
N LEU A 204 -15.12 15.33 -5.34
CA LEU A 204 -16.50 14.89 -5.60
C LEU A 204 -17.12 15.56 -6.83
N ALA A 205 -16.94 16.87 -6.99
CA ALA A 205 -17.49 17.58 -8.13
C ALA A 205 -16.87 17.10 -9.45
N GLU A 206 -15.54 16.89 -9.48
CA GLU A 206 -14.82 16.35 -10.63
C GLU A 206 -15.28 14.92 -10.94
N VAL A 207 -15.43 14.05 -9.93
CA VAL A 207 -15.93 12.67 -10.10
C VAL A 207 -17.34 12.65 -10.67
N CYS A 208 -18.25 13.46 -10.12
CA CYS A 208 -19.62 13.53 -10.61
C CYS A 208 -19.71 14.08 -12.04
N THR A 209 -18.92 15.12 -12.34
CA THR A 209 -18.84 15.70 -13.69
C THR A 209 -18.30 14.69 -14.69
N THR A 210 -17.19 14.01 -14.34
CA THR A 210 -16.58 12.98 -15.19
C THR A 210 -17.53 11.82 -15.44
N ALA A 211 -18.23 11.35 -14.41
CA ALA A 211 -19.23 10.29 -14.54
C ALA A 211 -20.38 10.73 -15.49
N ALA A 212 -20.87 11.96 -15.32
CA ALA A 212 -21.93 12.50 -16.17
C ALA A 212 -21.49 12.60 -17.63
N GLU A 213 -20.27 13.08 -17.91
CA GLU A 213 -19.72 13.18 -19.26
C GLU A 213 -19.47 11.80 -19.89
N LEU A 214 -18.94 10.82 -19.13
CA LEU A 214 -18.76 9.44 -19.62
C LEU A 214 -20.07 8.73 -19.94
N ILE A 215 -21.16 9.05 -19.21
CA ILE A 215 -22.49 8.53 -19.51
C ILE A 215 -23.04 9.11 -20.82
N ARG A 216 -22.74 10.38 -21.11
CA ARG A 216 -23.12 11.08 -22.36
C ARG A 216 -22.27 10.63 -23.53
N ASP A 217 -20.95 10.66 -23.35
CA ASP A 217 -19.95 10.25 -24.34
C ASP A 217 -18.94 9.26 -23.72
N PRO A 218 -19.02 7.97 -24.05
CA PRO A 218 -18.09 6.96 -23.57
C PRO A 218 -16.62 7.20 -23.95
N LYS A 219 -16.36 8.10 -24.93
CA LYS A 219 -14.99 8.47 -25.37
C LYS A 219 -14.44 9.72 -24.69
N HIS A 220 -15.21 10.34 -23.80
CA HIS A 220 -14.79 11.53 -23.08
C HIS A 220 -13.37 11.38 -22.48
N ASP A 221 -12.51 12.41 -22.67
CA ASP A 221 -11.19 12.43 -22.04
C ASP A 221 -11.30 12.83 -20.57
N ILE A 222 -11.05 11.87 -19.69
CA ILE A 222 -11.15 12.02 -18.23
C ILE A 222 -10.28 13.18 -17.73
N PHE A 223 -9.11 13.42 -18.35
CA PHE A 223 -8.21 14.50 -17.93
C PHE A 223 -8.77 15.91 -18.09
N THR A 224 -9.79 16.09 -18.91
CA THR A 224 -10.46 17.40 -19.07
C THR A 224 -11.35 17.74 -17.87
N THR A 225 -11.83 16.74 -17.15
CA THR A 225 -12.75 16.90 -16.01
C THR A 225 -12.17 16.46 -14.67
N MET A 226 -11.14 15.59 -14.66
CA MET A 226 -10.52 15.07 -13.46
C MET A 226 -9.02 14.81 -13.74
N GLN A 227 -8.16 15.76 -13.39
CA GLN A 227 -6.74 15.72 -13.76
C GLN A 227 -5.89 14.89 -12.79
N ALA A 228 -6.15 14.99 -11.50
CA ALA A 228 -5.34 14.39 -10.45
C ALA A 228 -6.18 14.09 -9.20
N PRO A 229 -5.72 13.21 -8.29
CA PRO A 229 -6.34 13.00 -6.99
C PRO A 229 -6.45 14.28 -6.17
N ASP A 230 -7.31 14.22 -5.14
CA ASP A 230 -7.47 15.28 -4.16
C ASP A 230 -7.44 14.67 -2.77
N PHE A 231 -6.47 15.04 -1.93
CA PHE A 231 -6.27 14.43 -0.62
C PHE A 231 -6.88 15.27 0.52
N PRO A 232 -7.43 14.61 1.57
CA PRO A 232 -8.07 15.32 2.70
C PRO A 232 -7.16 16.32 3.41
N GLY A 233 -5.89 15.97 3.59
CA GLY A 233 -4.87 16.83 4.18
C GLY A 233 -4.29 17.88 3.22
N GLY A 234 -4.75 17.95 1.99
CA GLY A 234 -4.19 18.84 0.96
C GLY A 234 -2.84 18.35 0.43
N GLY A 235 -1.84 19.24 0.43
CA GLY A 235 -0.53 19.01 -0.16
C GLY A 235 -0.47 19.41 -1.64
N GLN A 236 0.73 19.28 -2.22
CA GLN A 236 1.01 19.57 -3.61
C GLN A 236 1.27 18.27 -4.38
N ILE A 237 0.45 17.97 -5.37
CA ILE A 237 0.63 16.80 -6.23
C ILE A 237 1.60 17.16 -7.33
N ILE A 238 2.73 16.48 -7.41
CA ILE A 238 3.67 16.62 -8.53
C ILE A 238 3.06 15.91 -9.73
N PHE A 239 2.60 16.70 -10.69
CA PHE A 239 1.88 16.21 -11.86
C PHE A 239 2.83 15.66 -12.90
N ASP A 240 2.78 14.35 -13.09
CA ASP A 240 3.40 13.62 -14.19
C ASP A 240 2.28 12.99 -15.04
N ARG A 241 2.10 13.52 -16.26
CA ARG A 241 1.04 13.08 -17.19
C ARG A 241 1.14 11.59 -17.50
N ALA A 242 2.34 11.07 -17.74
CA ALA A 242 2.54 9.68 -18.11
C ALA A 242 2.22 8.72 -16.94
N ALA A 243 2.66 9.08 -15.73
CA ALA A 243 2.33 8.32 -14.52
C ALA A 243 0.82 8.32 -14.24
N MET A 244 0.15 9.47 -14.42
CA MET A 244 -1.31 9.56 -14.25
C MET A 244 -2.07 8.76 -15.29
N GLU A 245 -1.66 8.79 -16.57
CA GLU A 245 -2.24 7.97 -17.62
C GLU A 245 -2.11 6.47 -17.32
N GLN A 246 -0.97 6.04 -16.81
CA GLN A 246 -0.77 4.65 -16.38
C GLN A 246 -1.76 4.28 -15.27
N ILE A 247 -1.91 5.13 -14.23
CA ILE A 247 -2.85 4.88 -13.13
C ILE A 247 -4.28 4.84 -13.66
N TYR A 248 -4.69 5.78 -14.49
CA TYR A 248 -6.04 5.85 -15.04
C TYR A 248 -6.37 4.65 -15.92
N LYS A 249 -5.39 4.13 -16.64
CA LYS A 249 -5.56 2.96 -17.52
C LYS A 249 -5.52 1.63 -16.75
N THR A 250 -4.64 1.49 -15.76
CA THR A 250 -4.32 0.18 -15.16
C THR A 250 -4.72 0.06 -13.68
N GLY A 251 -5.11 1.16 -13.04
CA GLY A 251 -5.33 1.22 -11.59
C GLY A 251 -4.05 1.07 -10.75
N ARG A 252 -2.87 1.09 -11.38
CA ARG A 252 -1.57 0.88 -10.70
C ARG A 252 -0.57 1.97 -11.05
N GLY A 253 0.18 2.41 -10.05
CA GLY A 253 1.23 3.41 -10.19
C GLY A 253 1.52 4.08 -8.86
N SER A 254 2.22 5.20 -8.89
CA SER A 254 2.50 6.01 -7.71
C SER A 254 2.40 7.48 -8.03
N ILE A 255 1.96 8.27 -7.06
CA ILE A 255 1.75 9.70 -7.16
C ILE A 255 2.62 10.35 -6.09
N LYS A 256 3.47 11.28 -6.47
CA LYS A 256 4.26 12.06 -5.52
C LYS A 256 3.43 13.21 -4.96
N VAL A 257 3.42 13.31 -3.63
CA VAL A 257 2.76 14.38 -2.89
C VAL A 257 3.79 15.08 -2.04
N ARG A 258 3.83 16.40 -2.14
CA ARG A 258 4.75 17.28 -1.42
C ARG A 258 3.98 18.11 -0.40
N SER A 259 4.61 18.39 0.74
CA SER A 259 4.08 19.28 1.77
C SER A 259 3.96 20.72 1.24
N ARG A 260 2.95 21.43 1.71
CA ARG A 260 2.82 22.86 1.48
C ARG A 260 3.40 23.65 2.65
N TYR A 261 4.22 24.64 2.37
CA TYR A 261 4.84 25.48 3.38
C TYR A 261 4.76 26.96 3.02
N THR A 262 4.96 27.80 4.01
CA THR A 262 5.13 29.24 3.87
C THR A 262 6.34 29.68 4.69
N TYR A 263 7.07 30.70 4.21
CA TYR A 263 8.17 31.29 4.94
C TYR A 263 7.75 32.61 5.58
N ASP A 264 7.79 32.66 6.90
CA ASP A 264 7.60 33.91 7.66
C ASP A 264 8.95 34.61 7.84
N LYS A 265 9.14 35.71 7.10
CA LYS A 265 10.36 36.51 7.16
C LYS A 265 10.54 37.20 8.51
N SER A 266 9.45 37.54 9.21
CA SER A 266 9.48 38.26 10.48
C SER A 266 9.96 37.37 11.63
N ALA A 267 9.48 36.15 11.68
CA ALA A 267 9.89 35.14 12.64
C ALA A 267 11.09 34.32 12.21
N ASN A 268 11.52 34.43 10.94
CA ASN A 268 12.58 33.62 10.31
C ASN A 268 12.33 32.13 10.46
N CYS A 269 11.11 31.70 10.20
CA CYS A 269 10.68 30.31 10.31
C CYS A 269 9.92 29.83 9.06
N ILE A 270 9.89 28.53 8.85
CA ILE A 270 9.08 27.86 7.83
C ILE A 270 7.90 27.20 8.54
N ASP A 271 6.68 27.56 8.14
CA ASP A 271 5.44 26.96 8.60
C ASP A 271 4.93 25.95 7.56
N ILE A 272 4.85 24.68 7.92
CA ILE A 272 4.29 23.61 7.11
C ILE A 272 2.86 23.38 7.56
N THR A 273 1.89 23.59 6.66
CA THR A 273 0.46 23.53 6.96
C THR A 273 -0.27 22.34 6.34
N GLN A 274 0.37 21.66 5.37
CA GLN A 274 -0.17 20.46 4.71
C GLN A 274 0.97 19.48 4.50
N ILE A 275 0.70 18.19 4.74
CA ILE A 275 1.68 17.11 4.62
C ILE A 275 1.13 15.98 3.74
N PRO A 276 1.99 15.12 3.15
CA PRO A 276 1.55 13.96 2.41
C PRO A 276 0.66 13.02 3.22
N PRO A 277 -0.34 12.36 2.60
CA PRO A 277 -1.28 11.46 3.29
C PRO A 277 -0.64 10.18 3.83
N THR A 278 0.62 9.92 3.50
CA THR A 278 1.37 8.70 3.85
C THR A 278 2.25 8.86 5.09
N THR A 279 2.28 10.06 5.68
CA THR A 279 3.15 10.39 6.82
C THR A 279 2.39 11.04 7.97
N THR A 280 3.04 11.20 9.12
CA THR A 280 2.51 11.91 10.28
C THR A 280 3.47 13.00 10.73
N ILE A 281 2.97 13.95 11.53
CA ILE A 281 3.73 15.06 12.10
C ILE A 281 4.99 14.52 12.82
N GLU A 282 4.80 13.54 13.70
CA GLU A 282 5.87 12.97 14.53
C GLU A 282 6.95 12.32 13.66
N THR A 283 6.54 11.62 12.60
CA THR A 283 7.48 10.99 11.65
C THR A 283 8.35 12.04 10.94
N ILE A 284 7.77 13.18 10.57
CA ILE A 284 8.50 14.29 9.94
C ILE A 284 9.47 14.90 10.95
N VAL A 285 8.98 15.24 12.13
CA VAL A 285 9.77 15.86 13.21
C VAL A 285 10.96 14.97 13.59
N GLU A 286 10.72 13.66 13.84
CA GLU A 286 11.75 12.69 14.15
C GLU A 286 12.85 12.65 13.07
N LYS A 287 12.46 12.57 11.78
CA LYS A 287 13.41 12.54 10.67
C LYS A 287 14.23 13.83 10.54
N VAL A 288 13.60 15.00 10.72
CA VAL A 288 14.31 16.28 10.68
C VAL A 288 15.31 16.38 11.82
N ILE A 289 14.90 16.02 13.05
CA ILE A 289 15.81 15.96 14.22
C ILE A 289 17.00 15.05 13.96
N ASP A 290 16.79 13.88 13.38
CA ASP A 290 17.85 12.95 13.05
C ASP A 290 18.84 13.51 12.02
N LEU A 291 18.36 14.24 11.00
CA LEU A 291 19.20 14.91 10.02
C LEU A 291 20.04 16.01 10.64
N VAL A 292 19.48 16.77 11.59
CA VAL A 292 20.23 17.80 12.34
C VAL A 292 21.29 17.15 13.22
N LYS A 293 20.95 16.08 13.97
CA LYS A 293 21.93 15.33 14.80
C LYS A 293 23.06 14.72 13.98
N GLN A 294 22.77 14.23 12.76
CA GLN A 294 23.77 13.71 11.82
C GLN A 294 24.61 14.80 11.14
N GLY A 295 24.33 16.08 11.41
CA GLY A 295 25.03 17.21 10.79
C GLY A 295 24.76 17.42 9.28
N LYS A 296 23.77 16.70 8.72
CA LYS A 296 23.38 16.80 7.30
C LYS A 296 22.60 18.08 6.99
N VAL A 297 21.91 18.61 7.98
CA VAL A 297 21.18 19.88 7.92
C VAL A 297 21.65 20.74 9.09
N LYS A 298 22.29 21.87 8.81
CA LYS A 298 22.88 22.75 9.82
C LYS A 298 22.11 24.06 9.99
N GLU A 299 21.18 24.34 9.10
CA GLU A 299 20.44 25.60 8.99
C GLU A 299 19.28 25.70 9.97
N ILE A 300 18.83 24.58 10.50
CA ILE A 300 17.72 24.50 11.46
C ILE A 300 18.23 24.80 12.88
N THR A 301 17.48 25.64 13.59
CA THR A 301 17.68 25.92 15.02
C THR A 301 16.78 25.07 15.88
N ASP A 302 15.48 25.00 15.54
CA ASP A 302 14.46 24.25 16.25
C ASP A 302 13.36 23.76 15.31
N ILE A 303 12.61 22.75 15.71
CA ILE A 303 11.40 22.26 15.04
C ILE A 303 10.34 21.96 16.09
N ARG A 304 9.13 22.51 15.87
CA ARG A 304 8.01 22.40 16.79
C ARG A 304 6.74 21.97 16.10
N ASP A 305 5.93 21.18 16.79
CA ASP A 305 4.52 20.96 16.45
C ASP A 305 3.68 22.04 17.12
N GLU A 306 3.09 22.92 16.32
CA GLU A 306 2.18 23.98 16.72
C GLU A 306 0.73 23.70 16.26
N THR A 307 0.42 22.44 15.97
CA THR A 307 -0.91 22.00 15.52
C THR A 307 -1.95 22.30 16.61
N GLY A 308 -3.01 22.98 16.22
CA GLY A 308 -4.05 23.46 17.13
C GLY A 308 -5.46 23.44 16.50
N LEU A 309 -6.30 24.34 16.98
CA LEU A 309 -7.67 24.48 16.48
C LEU A 309 -7.74 24.95 15.03
N ASP A 310 -6.71 25.68 14.58
CA ASP A 310 -6.60 26.21 13.22
C ASP A 310 -6.08 25.16 12.20
N GLY A 311 -5.77 23.95 12.67
CA GLY A 311 -5.31 22.85 11.84
C GLY A 311 -3.85 22.47 12.06
N LEU A 312 -3.30 21.69 11.14
CA LEU A 312 -1.90 21.24 11.15
C LEU A 312 -0.94 22.41 10.97
N LYS A 313 0.06 22.50 11.84
CA LYS A 313 1.15 23.45 11.73
C LYS A 313 2.44 22.89 12.34
N ILE A 314 3.46 22.67 11.49
CA ILE A 314 4.82 22.33 11.92
C ILE A 314 5.70 23.57 11.63
N THR A 315 6.34 24.12 12.65
CA THR A 315 7.21 25.29 12.52
C THR A 315 8.67 24.88 12.63
N ILE A 316 9.47 25.29 11.65
CA ILE A 316 10.93 25.08 11.59
C ILE A 316 11.63 26.43 11.71
N ASP A 317 12.31 26.67 12.82
CA ASP A 317 13.10 27.88 13.04
C ASP A 317 14.46 27.80 12.34
N LEU A 318 14.79 28.86 11.60
CA LEU A 318 16.00 28.93 10.79
C LEU A 318 17.12 29.71 11.49
N LYS A 319 18.36 29.36 11.20
CA LYS A 319 19.51 30.21 11.50
C LYS A 319 19.53 31.42 10.58
N ARG A 320 20.09 32.53 11.06
CA ARG A 320 20.25 33.74 10.24
C ARG A 320 21.06 33.47 8.98
N GLY A 321 20.53 33.91 7.83
CA GLY A 321 21.17 33.73 6.53
C GLY A 321 20.91 32.38 5.85
N ALA A 322 20.08 31.51 6.44
CA ALA A 322 19.62 30.28 5.77
C ALA A 322 18.66 30.63 4.63
N ASP A 323 18.82 29.95 3.50
CA ASP A 323 17.90 30.02 2.37
C ASP A 323 16.76 29.00 2.58
N PRO A 324 15.51 29.45 2.79
CA PRO A 324 14.39 28.57 3.10
C PRO A 324 14.05 27.63 1.95
N ASP A 325 14.14 28.07 0.70
CA ASP A 325 13.74 27.27 -0.46
C ASP A 325 14.76 26.15 -0.73
N LYS A 326 16.06 26.47 -0.65
CA LYS A 326 17.13 25.45 -0.75
C LYS A 326 17.05 24.43 0.39
N LEU A 327 16.74 24.86 1.60
CA LEU A 327 16.53 23.96 2.73
C LEU A 327 15.35 23.04 2.48
N MET A 328 14.21 23.57 2.05
CA MET A 328 13.01 22.77 1.79
C MET A 328 13.23 21.76 0.66
N GLN A 329 13.93 22.11 -0.41
CA GLN A 329 14.30 21.16 -1.47
C GLN A 329 15.13 19.97 -0.92
N ARG A 330 16.08 20.21 -0.01
CA ARG A 330 16.83 19.13 0.65
C ARG A 330 15.96 18.31 1.58
N LEU A 331 15.07 18.94 2.35
CA LEU A 331 14.15 18.25 3.24
C LEU A 331 13.15 17.37 2.47
N PHE A 332 12.65 17.82 1.31
CA PHE A 332 11.80 17.00 0.43
C PHE A 332 12.49 15.71 -0.02
N ARG A 333 13.80 15.73 -0.28
CA ARG A 333 14.56 14.54 -0.69
C ARG A 333 14.90 13.60 0.45
N MET A 334 15.10 14.15 1.66
CA MET A 334 15.65 13.39 2.80
C MET A 334 14.59 12.98 3.83
N THR A 335 13.38 13.51 3.73
CA THR A 335 12.29 13.25 4.69
C THR A 335 11.01 12.85 3.98
N THR A 336 9.95 12.57 4.75
CA THR A 336 8.59 12.32 4.22
C THR A 336 7.78 13.59 3.99
N LEU A 337 8.42 14.77 3.93
CA LEU A 337 7.79 16.00 3.46
C LEU A 337 7.45 15.94 1.95
N GLU A 338 8.12 15.10 1.19
CA GLU A 338 7.69 14.59 -0.11
C GLU A 338 7.65 13.07 -0.02
N ASP A 339 6.53 12.47 -0.37
CA ASP A 339 6.36 11.03 -0.32
C ASP A 339 5.47 10.54 -1.46
N SER A 340 5.51 9.24 -1.73
CA SER A 340 4.78 8.61 -2.83
C SER A 340 3.58 7.84 -2.32
N PHE A 341 2.39 8.19 -2.81
CA PHE A 341 1.18 7.41 -2.62
C PHE A 341 1.11 6.31 -3.69
N SER A 342 1.16 5.06 -3.27
CA SER A 342 1.07 3.90 -4.17
C SER A 342 -0.39 3.57 -4.47
N CYS A 343 -0.76 3.57 -5.76
CA CYS A 343 -2.08 3.20 -6.24
C CYS A 343 -2.15 1.72 -6.62
N ASN A 344 -3.21 1.04 -6.18
CA ASN A 344 -3.62 -0.30 -6.59
C ASN A 344 -5.14 -0.39 -6.44
N PHE A 345 -5.89 -0.07 -7.51
CA PHE A 345 -7.34 0.06 -7.50
C PHE A 345 -8.01 -1.33 -7.58
N ASN A 346 -7.84 -2.10 -6.53
CA ASN A 346 -8.42 -3.41 -6.38
C ASN A 346 -9.79 -3.29 -5.71
N VAL A 347 -10.84 -3.71 -6.42
CA VAL A 347 -12.24 -3.61 -6.02
C VAL A 347 -12.93 -4.94 -6.25
N LEU A 348 -13.89 -5.30 -5.41
CA LEU A 348 -14.75 -6.45 -5.64
C LEU A 348 -15.88 -6.08 -6.62
N ILE A 349 -15.98 -6.82 -7.70
CA ILE A 349 -17.09 -6.75 -8.64
C ILE A 349 -17.81 -8.10 -8.61
N ALA A 350 -19.05 -8.10 -8.14
CA ALA A 350 -19.81 -9.32 -7.91
C ALA A 350 -19.03 -10.39 -7.08
N GLY A 351 -18.33 -9.95 -6.03
CA GLY A 351 -17.53 -10.80 -5.16
C GLY A 351 -16.17 -11.24 -5.73
N ILE A 352 -15.79 -10.80 -6.93
CA ILE A 352 -14.50 -11.15 -7.55
C ILE A 352 -13.56 -9.95 -7.48
N PRO A 353 -12.34 -10.09 -6.88
CA PRO A 353 -11.38 -9.00 -6.82
C PRO A 353 -10.79 -8.72 -8.21
N ARG A 354 -10.87 -7.47 -8.64
CA ARG A 354 -10.35 -6.98 -9.93
C ARG A 354 -9.58 -5.68 -9.72
N VAL A 355 -8.43 -5.56 -10.35
CA VAL A 355 -7.71 -4.29 -10.43
C VAL A 355 -8.18 -3.58 -11.69
N LEU A 356 -8.82 -2.43 -11.52
CA LEU A 356 -9.49 -1.69 -12.58
C LEU A 356 -8.86 -0.32 -12.77
N GLY A 357 -8.82 0.15 -14.01
CA GLY A 357 -8.54 1.54 -14.32
C GLY A 357 -9.70 2.46 -13.93
N VAL A 358 -9.45 3.77 -13.93
CA VAL A 358 -10.46 4.76 -13.53
C VAL A 358 -11.69 4.69 -14.45
N ARG A 359 -11.50 4.56 -15.76
CA ARG A 359 -12.62 4.42 -16.72
C ARG A 359 -13.47 3.18 -16.43
N GLU A 360 -12.82 2.05 -16.21
CA GLU A 360 -13.51 0.79 -15.88
C GLU A 360 -14.31 0.90 -14.58
N LEU A 361 -13.76 1.60 -13.57
CA LEU A 361 -14.51 1.87 -12.33
C LEU A 361 -15.76 2.72 -12.56
N PHE A 362 -15.70 3.74 -13.43
CA PHE A 362 -16.89 4.50 -13.81
C PHE A 362 -17.90 3.65 -14.58
N GLU A 363 -17.46 2.77 -15.46
CA GLU A 363 -18.32 1.87 -16.23
C GLU A 363 -19.03 0.87 -15.31
N GLU A 364 -18.31 0.21 -14.40
CA GLU A 364 -18.90 -0.73 -13.43
C GLU A 364 -19.86 -0.02 -12.46
N TRP A 365 -19.49 1.18 -11.94
CA TRP A 365 -20.40 1.96 -11.12
C TRP A 365 -21.63 2.39 -11.90
N THR A 366 -21.50 2.81 -13.16
CA THR A 366 -22.62 3.22 -14.01
C THR A 366 -23.57 2.06 -14.25
N ALA A 367 -23.04 0.86 -14.51
CA ALA A 367 -23.86 -0.36 -14.66
C ALA A 367 -24.65 -0.67 -13.39
N PHE A 368 -23.97 -0.62 -12.23
CA PHE A 368 -24.60 -0.78 -10.93
C PHE A 368 -25.68 0.29 -10.68
N ARG A 369 -25.41 1.56 -10.96
CA ARG A 369 -26.38 2.64 -10.75
C ARG A 369 -27.60 2.54 -11.67
N ILE A 370 -27.41 2.14 -12.93
CA ILE A 370 -28.53 1.87 -13.86
C ILE A 370 -29.46 0.83 -13.26
N GLU A 371 -28.93 -0.24 -12.68
CA GLU A 371 -29.74 -1.28 -12.04
C GLU A 371 -30.50 -0.74 -10.82
N CYS A 372 -29.84 0.05 -9.95
CA CYS A 372 -30.51 0.68 -8.82
C CYS A 372 -31.68 1.57 -9.27
N VAL A 373 -31.49 2.40 -10.31
CA VAL A 373 -32.55 3.28 -10.83
C VAL A 373 -33.68 2.46 -11.48
N ARG A 374 -33.35 1.38 -12.20
CA ARG A 374 -34.32 0.46 -12.78
C ARG A 374 -35.21 -0.20 -11.72
N ARG A 375 -34.58 -0.77 -10.68
CA ARG A 375 -35.27 -1.43 -9.56
C ARG A 375 -36.14 -0.44 -8.78
N ARG A 376 -35.66 0.74 -8.46
CA ARG A 376 -36.44 1.82 -7.86
C ARG A 376 -37.69 2.15 -8.69
N THR A 377 -37.50 2.38 -9.99
CA THR A 377 -38.58 2.74 -10.89
C THR A 377 -39.61 1.62 -10.98
N HIS A 378 -39.16 0.37 -11.03
CA HIS A 378 -40.06 -0.80 -11.03
C HIS A 378 -40.85 -0.91 -9.71
N TYR A 379 -40.18 -0.66 -8.54
CA TYR A 379 -40.88 -0.63 -7.27
C TYR A 379 -41.96 0.46 -7.23
N ASP A 380 -41.62 1.69 -7.62
CA ASP A 380 -42.57 2.80 -7.68
C ASP A 380 -43.72 2.51 -8.66
N LEU A 381 -43.42 1.91 -9.80
CA LEU A 381 -44.44 1.46 -10.77
C LEU A 381 -45.41 0.44 -10.16
N THR A 382 -44.85 -0.58 -9.49
CA THR A 382 -45.65 -1.63 -8.86
C THR A 382 -46.56 -1.03 -7.78
N LYS A 383 -46.02 -0.19 -6.92
CA LYS A 383 -46.83 0.47 -5.88
C LYS A 383 -47.91 1.39 -6.41
N LYS A 384 -47.62 2.10 -7.51
CA LYS A 384 -48.62 2.96 -8.15
C LYS A 384 -49.71 2.12 -8.86
N LYS A 385 -49.34 1.00 -9.50
CA LYS A 385 -50.29 0.07 -10.09
C LYS A 385 -51.19 -0.58 -9.03
N GLU A 386 -50.65 -1.03 -7.90
CA GLU A 386 -51.41 -1.52 -6.77
C GLU A 386 -52.44 -0.47 -6.30
N LYS A 387 -51.98 0.78 -6.08
CA LYS A 387 -52.85 1.87 -5.68
C LYS A 387 -53.91 2.20 -6.72
N LEU A 388 -53.57 2.25 -8.00
CA LEU A 388 -54.50 2.51 -9.10
C LEU A 388 -55.57 1.42 -9.18
N HIS A 389 -55.15 0.17 -8.99
CA HIS A 389 -56.04 -0.98 -8.95
C HIS A 389 -57.13 -0.85 -7.87
N LEU A 390 -56.74 -0.45 -6.65
CA LEU A 390 -57.69 -0.17 -5.58
C LEU A 390 -58.65 0.98 -5.93
N LEU A 391 -58.14 2.04 -6.55
CA LEU A 391 -58.94 3.20 -6.94
C LEU A 391 -59.92 2.87 -8.08
N TYR A 392 -59.60 1.91 -8.95
CA TYR A 392 -60.57 1.45 -9.98
C TYR A 392 -61.74 0.71 -9.33
N GLY A 393 -61.48 -0.15 -8.32
CA GLY A 393 -62.54 -0.77 -7.54
C GLY A 393 -63.47 0.26 -6.89
N LEU A 394 -62.84 1.28 -6.28
CA LEU A 394 -63.57 2.39 -5.70
C LEU A 394 -64.38 3.16 -6.73
N LYS A 395 -63.81 3.48 -7.91
CA LYS A 395 -64.49 4.16 -9.01
C LYS A 395 -65.71 3.40 -9.50
N ALA A 396 -65.64 2.05 -9.59
CA ALA A 396 -66.76 1.23 -9.96
C ALA A 396 -67.96 1.36 -9.00
N ILE A 397 -67.67 1.43 -7.71
CA ILE A 397 -68.68 1.59 -6.67
C ILE A 397 -69.22 3.03 -6.55
N LEU A 398 -68.37 4.02 -6.80
CA LEU A 398 -68.83 5.44 -6.78
C LEU A 398 -69.79 5.78 -7.88
N LEU A 399 -69.89 4.97 -8.94
CA LEU A 399 -70.89 5.09 -9.98
C LEU A 399 -72.30 4.70 -9.48
N ASP A 400 -72.41 3.82 -8.48
CA ASP A 400 -73.70 3.40 -7.88
C ASP A 400 -73.51 3.11 -6.36
N ILE A 401 -73.37 4.21 -5.57
CA ILE A 401 -73.12 4.13 -4.13
C ILE A 401 -74.32 3.51 -3.43
N ASP A 402 -75.53 3.80 -3.88
CA ASP A 402 -76.75 3.28 -3.25
C ASP A 402 -76.78 1.75 -3.34
N LYS A 403 -76.35 1.18 -4.45
CA LYS A 403 -76.21 -0.26 -4.63
C LYS A 403 -75.19 -0.84 -3.69
N ALA A 404 -74.03 -0.19 -3.48
CA ALA A 404 -73.01 -0.66 -2.57
C ALA A 404 -73.51 -0.67 -1.13
N VAL A 405 -74.12 0.43 -0.67
CA VAL A 405 -74.67 0.55 0.67
C VAL A 405 -75.79 -0.49 0.88
N ARG A 406 -76.59 -0.76 -0.13
CA ARG A 406 -77.66 -1.76 -0.09
C ARG A 406 -77.07 -3.17 0.07
N ILE A 407 -76.04 -3.55 -0.72
CA ILE A 407 -75.38 -4.85 -0.62
C ILE A 407 -74.82 -5.05 0.80
N VAL A 408 -74.08 -4.11 1.32
CA VAL A 408 -73.49 -4.19 2.68
C VAL A 408 -74.58 -4.32 3.76
N ARG A 409 -75.70 -3.59 3.61
CA ARG A 409 -76.76 -3.55 4.59
C ARG A 409 -77.67 -4.81 4.54
N GLU A 410 -77.88 -5.43 3.35
CA GLU A 410 -78.74 -6.57 3.15
C GLU A 410 -77.99 -7.91 3.33
N THR A 411 -76.66 -7.91 3.43
CA THR A 411 -75.83 -9.05 3.73
C THR A 411 -75.97 -9.47 5.20
N GLU A 412 -76.33 -10.73 5.46
CA GLU A 412 -76.60 -11.20 6.82
C GLU A 412 -75.29 -11.48 7.61
N GLU A 413 -74.28 -12.06 6.93
CA GLU A 413 -72.98 -12.43 7.55
C GLU A 413 -71.88 -11.47 7.08
N GLU A 414 -71.02 -11.03 8.02
CA GLU A 414 -69.88 -10.13 7.75
C GLU A 414 -68.90 -10.74 6.73
N SER A 415 -68.72 -12.08 6.76
CA SER A 415 -67.86 -12.86 5.83
C SER A 415 -68.38 -12.81 4.38
N GLU A 416 -69.64 -12.57 4.13
CA GLU A 416 -70.26 -12.54 2.80
C GLU A 416 -70.26 -11.14 2.16
N VAL A 417 -69.93 -10.09 2.89
CA VAL A 417 -69.92 -8.71 2.39
C VAL A 417 -68.97 -8.54 1.23
N VAL A 418 -67.75 -9.03 1.35
CA VAL A 418 -66.74 -8.94 0.29
C VAL A 418 -67.13 -9.75 -0.94
N PRO A 419 -67.54 -11.03 -0.86
CA PRO A 419 -68.05 -11.79 -1.98
C PRO A 419 -69.26 -11.13 -2.69
N ASN A 420 -70.18 -10.60 -1.92
CA ASN A 420 -71.38 -9.93 -2.50
C ASN A 420 -71.05 -8.61 -3.22
N LEU A 421 -70.07 -7.84 -2.72
CA LEU A 421 -69.55 -6.67 -3.44
C LEU A 421 -68.81 -7.07 -4.72
N MET A 422 -68.05 -8.15 -4.71
CA MET A 422 -67.37 -8.68 -5.90
C MET A 422 -68.37 -9.03 -7.00
N ILE A 423 -69.41 -9.77 -6.68
CA ILE A 423 -70.46 -10.18 -7.62
C ILE A 423 -71.24 -8.95 -8.08
N GLY A 424 -71.60 -8.07 -7.16
CA GLY A 424 -72.43 -6.90 -7.44
C GLY A 424 -71.81 -5.88 -8.38
N PHE A 425 -70.47 -5.70 -8.32
CA PHE A 425 -69.74 -4.68 -9.08
C PHE A 425 -68.74 -5.24 -10.10
N GLY A 426 -68.52 -6.56 -10.12
CA GLY A 426 -67.53 -7.20 -10.99
C GLY A 426 -66.11 -6.80 -10.65
N ILE A 427 -65.79 -6.61 -9.37
CA ILE A 427 -64.49 -6.26 -8.81
C ILE A 427 -63.86 -7.48 -8.14
N ASP A 428 -62.55 -7.47 -7.97
CA ASP A 428 -61.85 -8.55 -7.29
C ASP A 428 -61.88 -8.40 -5.73
N GLU A 429 -61.40 -9.42 -5.06
CA GLU A 429 -61.40 -9.51 -3.57
C GLU A 429 -60.66 -8.33 -2.93
N ILE A 430 -59.49 -7.98 -3.43
CA ILE A 430 -58.63 -6.89 -2.88
C ILE A 430 -59.34 -5.53 -3.05
N GLN A 431 -60.02 -5.32 -4.18
CA GLN A 431 -60.80 -4.12 -4.44
C GLN A 431 -62.06 -4.07 -3.56
N ALA A 432 -62.73 -5.20 -3.40
CA ALA A 432 -63.95 -5.29 -2.60
C ALA A 432 -63.65 -5.09 -1.09
N GLU A 433 -62.56 -5.67 -0.57
CA GLU A 433 -62.10 -5.47 0.79
C GLU A 433 -61.75 -3.99 1.07
N TYR A 434 -60.96 -3.37 0.18
CA TYR A 434 -60.62 -1.95 0.26
C TYR A 434 -61.84 -1.04 0.32
N VAL A 435 -62.89 -1.40 -0.39
CA VAL A 435 -64.15 -0.64 -0.45
C VAL A 435 -64.99 -0.89 0.80
N ALA A 436 -65.07 -2.12 1.28
CA ALA A 436 -65.81 -2.46 2.48
C ALA A 436 -65.29 -1.70 3.72
N GLU A 437 -63.96 -1.40 3.75
CA GLU A 437 -63.31 -0.62 4.81
C GLU A 437 -63.51 0.90 4.68
N ILE A 438 -64.16 1.43 3.66
CA ILE A 438 -64.34 2.86 3.43
C ILE A 438 -65.20 3.47 4.50
N ARG A 439 -64.75 4.54 5.10
CA ARG A 439 -65.53 5.33 6.08
C ARG A 439 -66.68 6.06 5.37
N LEU A 440 -67.88 5.99 5.89
CA LEU A 440 -69.08 6.64 5.34
C LEU A 440 -68.87 8.13 4.98
N ARG A 441 -68.09 8.86 5.77
CA ARG A 441 -67.76 10.29 5.48
C ARG A 441 -67.00 10.49 4.16
N HIS A 442 -66.39 9.46 3.60
CA HIS A 442 -65.63 9.49 2.35
C HIS A 442 -66.49 9.19 1.14
N LEU A 443 -67.78 8.97 1.29
CA LEU A 443 -68.76 8.78 0.18
C LEU A 443 -69.34 10.09 -0.30
N ASN A 444 -68.77 11.25 0.06
CA ASN A 444 -69.24 12.55 -0.38
C ASN A 444 -68.72 12.93 -1.77
N ARG A 445 -69.36 13.85 -2.44
CA ARG A 445 -69.05 14.30 -3.82
C ARG A 445 -67.63 14.84 -3.95
N GLU A 446 -67.12 15.57 -2.97
CA GLU A 446 -65.79 16.16 -2.99
C GLU A 446 -64.70 15.05 -3.00
N PHE A 447 -64.85 14.04 -2.15
CA PHE A 447 -63.96 12.90 -2.08
C PHE A 447 -63.93 12.12 -3.39
N ILE A 448 -65.09 11.92 -4.02
CA ILE A 448 -65.23 11.24 -5.34
C ILE A 448 -64.49 12.00 -6.42
N LEU A 449 -64.68 13.31 -6.53
CA LEU A 449 -63.99 14.13 -7.52
C LEU A 449 -62.46 14.07 -7.33
N LYS A 450 -62.01 14.23 -6.11
CA LYS A 450 -60.58 14.16 -5.75
C LYS A 450 -59.98 12.79 -6.09
N ARG A 451 -60.69 11.68 -5.89
CA ARG A 451 -60.20 10.34 -6.23
C ARG A 451 -60.18 10.09 -7.74
N THR A 452 -61.11 10.68 -8.50
CA THR A 452 -61.12 10.60 -9.96
C THR A 452 -59.94 11.38 -10.56
N GLU A 453 -59.62 12.56 -10.03
CA GLU A 453 -58.42 13.32 -10.42
C GLU A 453 -57.14 12.55 -10.08
N GLU A 454 -57.07 11.90 -8.90
CA GLU A 454 -55.96 11.06 -8.49
C GLU A 454 -55.76 9.86 -9.43
N VAL A 455 -56.80 9.22 -9.92
CA VAL A 455 -56.73 8.15 -10.93
C VAL A 455 -56.05 8.65 -12.19
N ASN A 456 -56.47 9.78 -12.76
CA ASN A 456 -55.87 10.33 -13.96
C ASN A 456 -54.38 10.67 -13.78
N SER A 457 -54.05 11.29 -12.64
CA SER A 457 -52.64 11.59 -12.30
C SER A 457 -51.77 10.32 -12.16
N LEU A 458 -52.31 9.28 -11.50
CA LEU A 458 -51.63 8.00 -11.38
C LEU A 458 -51.40 7.29 -12.72
N GLU A 459 -52.40 7.36 -13.62
CA GLU A 459 -52.26 6.79 -14.97
C GLU A 459 -51.14 7.48 -15.76
N GLU A 460 -51.00 8.81 -15.65
CA GLU A 460 -49.92 9.57 -16.29
C GLU A 460 -48.58 9.22 -15.70
N GLU A 461 -48.49 9.15 -14.37
CA GLU A 461 -47.25 8.78 -13.65
C GLU A 461 -46.82 7.33 -13.99
N ILE A 462 -47.78 6.38 -14.09
CA ILE A 462 -47.52 5.00 -14.48
C ILE A 462 -46.97 4.96 -15.92
N ARG A 463 -47.60 5.68 -16.87
CA ARG A 463 -47.09 5.77 -18.24
C ARG A 463 -45.69 6.34 -18.31
N ASP A 464 -45.37 7.35 -17.51
CA ASP A 464 -44.02 7.92 -17.46
C ASP A 464 -43.02 6.92 -16.90
N LEU A 465 -43.33 6.21 -15.81
CA LEU A 465 -42.47 5.17 -15.22
C LEU A 465 -42.23 4.00 -16.19
N GLU A 466 -43.27 3.56 -16.91
CA GLU A 466 -43.15 2.54 -17.96
C GLU A 466 -42.23 2.99 -19.09
N ALA A 467 -42.37 4.24 -19.53
CA ALA A 467 -41.52 4.84 -20.55
C ALA A 467 -40.05 4.99 -20.07
N ILE A 468 -39.81 5.26 -18.77
CA ILE A 468 -38.47 5.26 -18.18
C ILE A 468 -37.87 3.85 -18.23
N LEU A 469 -38.62 2.83 -17.81
CA LEU A 469 -38.17 1.43 -17.82
C LEU A 469 -37.84 0.90 -19.21
N ALA A 470 -38.62 1.35 -20.22
CA ALA A 470 -38.43 0.97 -21.62
C ALA A 470 -37.21 1.64 -22.28
N SER A 471 -36.64 2.71 -21.68
CA SER A 471 -35.60 3.52 -22.31
C SER A 471 -34.34 3.62 -21.46
N LYS A 472 -33.28 2.93 -21.87
CA LYS A 472 -31.96 3.07 -21.25
C LYS A 472 -31.45 4.51 -21.27
N THR A 473 -31.79 5.29 -22.30
CA THR A 473 -31.37 6.69 -22.40
C THR A 473 -32.08 7.55 -21.35
N ARG A 474 -33.35 7.32 -21.04
CA ARG A 474 -34.05 8.05 -19.97
C ARG A 474 -33.46 7.74 -18.60
N ILE A 475 -33.11 6.48 -18.31
CA ILE A 475 -32.42 6.10 -17.07
C ILE A 475 -31.09 6.83 -16.97
N LYS A 476 -30.25 6.84 -18.01
CA LYS A 476 -28.99 7.58 -18.06
C LYS A 476 -29.18 9.08 -17.82
N THR A 477 -30.22 9.69 -18.39
CA THR A 477 -30.55 11.11 -18.18
C THR A 477 -30.88 11.40 -16.71
N ILE A 478 -31.61 10.49 -16.04
CA ILE A 478 -31.91 10.60 -14.61
C ILE A 478 -30.60 10.56 -13.79
N ILE A 479 -29.70 9.62 -14.08
CA ILE A 479 -28.41 9.49 -13.38
C ILE A 479 -27.57 10.76 -13.57
N VAL A 480 -27.46 11.28 -14.78
CA VAL A 480 -26.73 12.52 -15.07
C VAL A 480 -27.29 13.71 -14.29
N ARG A 481 -28.62 13.84 -14.22
CA ARG A 481 -29.26 14.89 -13.42
C ARG A 481 -28.90 14.74 -11.92
N GLU A 482 -29.02 13.54 -11.38
CA GLU A 482 -28.68 13.25 -10.00
C GLU A 482 -27.21 13.55 -9.67
N LEU A 483 -26.26 13.20 -10.56
CA LEU A 483 -24.85 13.52 -10.41
C LEU A 483 -24.60 15.04 -10.37
N ASN A 484 -25.25 15.80 -11.26
CA ASN A 484 -25.12 17.26 -11.28
C ASN A 484 -25.69 17.91 -10.01
N GLU A 485 -26.83 17.43 -9.51
CA GLU A 485 -27.41 17.87 -8.24
C GLU A 485 -26.46 17.60 -7.05
N ILE A 486 -25.82 16.43 -7.03
CA ILE A 486 -24.85 16.06 -5.98
C ILE A 486 -23.60 16.93 -6.09
N ALA A 487 -23.05 17.14 -7.28
CA ALA A 487 -21.91 18.01 -7.50
C ALA A 487 -22.17 19.44 -7.02
N GLN A 488 -23.36 19.99 -7.31
CA GLN A 488 -23.75 21.33 -6.91
C GLN A 488 -23.96 21.42 -5.38
N LYS A 489 -24.57 20.42 -4.77
CA LYS A 489 -24.96 20.45 -3.35
C LYS A 489 -23.81 20.15 -2.39
N TYR A 490 -22.93 19.23 -2.75
CA TYR A 490 -21.87 18.72 -1.88
C TYR A 490 -20.45 18.97 -2.41
N GLY A 491 -20.32 19.48 -3.64
CA GLY A 491 -19.02 19.82 -4.23
C GLY A 491 -18.25 20.81 -3.36
N GLN A 492 -16.95 20.59 -3.24
CA GLN A 492 -16.03 21.45 -2.50
C GLN A 492 -14.84 21.80 -3.40
N PRO A 493 -14.19 22.94 -3.21
CA PRO A 493 -12.93 23.25 -3.87
C PRO A 493 -11.88 22.17 -3.57
N ARG A 494 -10.96 21.97 -4.51
CA ARG A 494 -9.81 21.05 -4.28
C ARG A 494 -9.00 21.50 -3.07
N ARG A 495 -8.57 20.52 -2.28
CA ARG A 495 -7.64 20.74 -1.16
C ARG A 495 -6.19 20.58 -1.59
N SER A 496 -5.91 19.61 -2.48
CA SER A 496 -4.59 19.40 -3.03
C SER A 496 -4.34 20.29 -4.25
N HIS A 497 -3.21 20.99 -4.24
CA HIS A 497 -2.76 21.79 -5.36
C HIS A 497 -2.02 20.92 -6.39
N ILE A 498 -2.28 21.11 -7.67
CA ILE A 498 -1.55 20.43 -8.74
C ILE A 498 -0.33 21.29 -9.08
N LEU A 499 0.87 20.72 -8.92
CA LEU A 499 2.14 21.37 -9.22
C LEU A 499 2.70 20.81 -10.52
N TYR A 500 2.78 21.63 -11.56
CA TYR A 500 3.32 21.22 -12.85
C TYR A 500 4.85 21.31 -12.84
N ALA A 501 5.51 20.54 -13.72
CA ALA A 501 6.98 20.51 -13.81
C ALA A 501 7.61 21.90 -14.01
N GLU A 502 6.91 22.78 -14.71
CA GLU A 502 7.34 24.17 -14.98
C GLU A 502 7.32 25.07 -13.73
N GLU A 503 6.51 24.70 -12.72
CA GLU A 503 6.40 25.40 -11.44
C GLU A 503 7.42 24.89 -10.40
N ILE A 504 8.05 23.75 -10.68
CA ILE A 504 9.11 23.21 -9.84
C ILE A 504 10.38 23.98 -10.23
N ALA A 505 10.91 24.81 -9.31
CA ALA A 505 12.20 25.46 -9.52
C ALA A 505 13.23 24.42 -9.99
N GLU A 506 13.94 24.72 -11.09
CA GLU A 506 14.97 23.83 -11.64
C GLU A 506 15.86 23.35 -10.50
N GLU A 507 16.01 22.04 -10.40
CA GLU A 507 16.82 21.42 -9.37
C GLU A 507 18.26 21.95 -9.56
N GLU A 508 18.72 22.84 -8.67
CA GLU A 508 20.17 23.03 -8.58
C GLU A 508 20.80 21.65 -8.37
N PRO A 509 21.85 21.31 -9.13
CA PRO A 509 22.51 20.04 -8.99
C PRO A 509 22.81 19.83 -7.50
N VAL A 510 22.42 18.68 -6.97
CA VAL A 510 22.76 18.26 -5.61
C VAL A 510 24.19 18.70 -5.37
N GLU A 511 24.48 19.38 -4.25
CA GLU A 511 25.87 19.55 -3.81
C GLU A 511 26.52 18.19 -4.00
N THR A 512 27.29 18.06 -5.07
CA THR A 512 28.07 16.87 -5.32
C THR A 512 28.94 16.76 -4.11
N VAL A 513 28.86 15.62 -3.40
CA VAL A 513 29.79 15.27 -2.33
C VAL A 513 31.16 15.76 -2.81
N PRO A 514 31.82 16.70 -2.11
CA PRO A 514 33.04 17.26 -2.63
C PRO A 514 33.98 16.10 -2.94
N ASP A 515 34.33 15.95 -4.22
CA ASP A 515 35.19 14.86 -4.65
C ASP A 515 36.62 15.35 -4.65
N TYR A 516 37.42 14.70 -3.83
CA TYR A 516 38.85 14.99 -3.65
C TYR A 516 39.62 13.69 -3.44
N PRO A 517 40.91 13.65 -3.78
CA PRO A 517 41.73 12.47 -3.60
C PRO A 517 41.85 12.07 -2.12
N VAL A 518 41.77 10.77 -1.84
CA VAL A 518 41.92 10.18 -0.53
C VAL A 518 42.74 8.90 -0.58
N ASN A 519 43.47 8.59 0.47
CA ASN A 519 44.09 7.31 0.71
C ASN A 519 43.22 6.49 1.68
N LEU A 520 42.89 5.28 1.25
CA LEU A 520 42.06 4.34 2.00
C LEU A 520 42.89 3.22 2.55
N PHE A 521 42.72 2.93 3.83
CA PHE A 521 43.42 1.86 4.55
C PHE A 521 42.38 0.94 5.16
N PHE A 522 42.52 -0.36 4.94
CA PHE A 522 41.72 -1.38 5.56
C PHE A 522 42.59 -2.42 6.21
N THR A 523 42.30 -2.78 7.48
CA THR A 523 43.15 -3.69 8.29
C THR A 523 42.55 -5.09 8.32
N LYS A 524 43.37 -6.08 8.71
CA LYS A 524 42.96 -7.49 8.83
C LYS A 524 41.83 -7.67 9.86
N GLU A 525 41.82 -6.86 10.93
CA GLU A 525 40.76 -6.90 11.94
C GLU A 525 39.55 -6.06 11.63
N GLY A 526 39.46 -5.48 10.41
CA GLY A 526 38.26 -4.79 9.90
C GLY A 526 38.17 -3.32 10.28
N TYR A 527 39.29 -2.65 10.59
CA TYR A 527 39.32 -1.20 10.76
C TYR A 527 39.55 -0.50 9.43
N PHE A 528 38.87 0.63 9.23
CA PHE A 528 38.93 1.44 8.02
C PHE A 528 39.39 2.87 8.37
N LYS A 529 40.25 3.44 7.53
CA LYS A 529 40.68 4.84 7.59
C LYS A 529 40.61 5.47 6.22
N LYS A 530 40.17 6.73 6.20
CA LYS A 530 40.24 7.62 5.04
C LYS A 530 41.14 8.81 5.41
N ILE A 531 42.22 9.00 4.68
CA ILE A 531 43.24 10.02 4.97
C ILE A 531 43.47 10.85 3.69
N THR A 532 43.42 12.17 3.80
CA THR A 532 43.79 13.04 2.68
C THR A 532 45.26 12.97 2.37
N PRO A 533 45.71 13.13 1.10
CA PRO A 533 47.12 13.08 0.73
C PRO A 533 47.99 14.06 1.54
N LEU A 534 47.45 15.25 1.83
CA LEU A 534 48.15 16.22 2.67
C LEU A 534 48.34 15.73 4.10
N SER A 535 47.30 15.18 4.72
CA SER A 535 47.35 14.62 6.07
C SER A 535 48.26 13.40 6.17
N LEU A 536 48.34 12.59 5.11
CA LEU A 536 49.23 11.44 5.03
C LEU A 536 50.69 11.84 4.97
N ARG A 537 51.04 12.86 4.15
CA ARG A 537 52.41 13.39 4.02
C ARG A 537 52.93 14.02 5.31
N MET A 538 52.04 14.61 6.11
CA MET A 538 52.37 15.24 7.39
C MET A 538 52.30 14.27 8.58
N GLY A 539 51.81 13.04 8.37
CA GLY A 539 51.63 12.02 9.39
C GLY A 539 52.85 11.13 9.49
N GLY A 540 53.06 10.56 10.70
CA GLY A 540 54.02 9.47 10.95
C GLY A 540 53.39 8.10 10.64
N ASP A 541 53.88 7.08 11.34
CA ASP A 541 53.38 5.72 11.20
C ASP A 541 51.88 5.57 11.49
N GLN A 542 51.27 4.61 10.81
CA GLN A 542 49.85 4.32 10.99
C GLN A 542 49.57 3.69 12.34
N LYS A 543 48.77 4.33 13.17
CA LYS A 543 48.34 3.72 14.43
C LYS A 543 47.33 2.60 14.13
N LEU A 544 47.67 1.38 14.52
CA LEU A 544 46.82 0.19 14.40
C LEU A 544 46.48 -0.33 15.81
N LYS A 545 45.48 -1.21 15.87
CA LYS A 545 45.19 -2.02 17.05
C LYS A 545 46.37 -2.96 17.31
N GLU A 546 46.66 -3.30 18.55
CA GLU A 546 47.76 -4.21 18.92
C GLU A 546 47.54 -5.58 18.23
N GLY A 547 48.55 -6.01 17.46
CA GLY A 547 48.50 -7.25 16.68
C GLY A 547 47.79 -7.17 15.34
N ASP A 548 47.25 -6.00 14.93
CA ASP A 548 46.58 -5.81 13.62
C ASP A 548 47.58 -5.32 12.57
N GLU A 549 47.24 -5.60 11.28
CA GLU A 549 48.05 -5.23 10.13
C GLU A 549 47.19 -4.60 9.03
N ILE A 550 47.79 -3.72 8.22
CA ILE A 550 47.14 -3.19 7.01
C ILE A 550 47.02 -4.31 5.99
N ALA A 551 45.76 -4.71 5.70
CA ALA A 551 45.46 -5.69 4.66
C ALA A 551 45.41 -5.07 3.28
N GLN A 552 44.87 -3.84 3.16
CA GLN A 552 44.72 -3.13 1.90
C GLN A 552 45.00 -1.65 2.08
N GLN A 553 45.74 -1.09 1.09
CA GLN A 553 45.97 0.34 0.96
C GLN A 553 45.76 0.71 -0.49
N MET A 554 44.95 1.75 -0.77
CA MET A 554 44.71 2.22 -2.11
C MET A 554 44.38 3.71 -2.18
N GLU A 555 44.74 4.31 -3.29
CA GLU A 555 44.33 5.67 -3.64
C GLU A 555 42.97 5.68 -4.30
N SER A 556 42.11 6.62 -3.94
CA SER A 556 40.78 6.76 -4.50
C SER A 556 40.26 8.18 -4.32
N THR A 557 38.96 8.38 -4.50
CA THR A 557 38.31 9.68 -4.30
C THR A 557 37.22 9.60 -3.22
N ASN A 558 36.88 10.73 -2.65
CA ASN A 558 35.85 10.82 -1.61
C ASN A 558 34.44 10.41 -2.11
N ALA A 559 34.20 10.49 -3.43
CA ALA A 559 32.94 10.03 -4.02
C ALA A 559 32.85 8.54 -4.30
N ALA A 560 33.96 7.78 -4.14
CA ALA A 560 34.01 6.34 -4.41
C ALA A 560 33.06 5.54 -3.54
N GLU A 561 32.50 4.47 -4.10
CA GLU A 561 31.73 3.47 -3.37
C GLU A 561 32.65 2.38 -2.81
N LEU A 562 32.40 2.01 -1.57
CA LEU A 562 33.13 0.98 -0.82
C LEU A 562 32.22 -0.24 -0.66
N LEU A 563 32.78 -1.41 -1.04
CA LEU A 563 32.11 -2.71 -0.93
C LEU A 563 32.88 -3.56 0.07
N PHE A 564 32.39 -3.71 1.29
CA PHE A 564 32.97 -4.57 2.32
C PHE A 564 32.38 -5.97 2.24
N PHE A 565 33.15 -6.92 1.75
CA PHE A 565 32.78 -8.33 1.69
C PHE A 565 33.07 -9.01 3.02
N SER A 566 32.09 -9.75 3.53
CA SER A 566 32.22 -10.48 4.79
C SER A 566 32.55 -11.97 4.57
N ASP A 567 33.00 -12.64 5.61
CA ASP A 567 33.27 -14.08 5.68
C ASP A 567 31.99 -14.95 5.59
N LYS A 568 30.79 -14.33 5.69
CA LYS A 568 29.47 -14.99 5.55
C LYS A 568 28.80 -14.74 4.20
N ALA A 569 29.57 -14.54 3.13
CA ALA A 569 29.10 -14.31 1.79
C ALA A 569 28.10 -13.14 1.65
N GLN A 570 28.29 -12.08 2.42
CA GLN A 570 27.53 -10.84 2.33
C GLN A 570 28.44 -9.69 1.88
N VAL A 571 27.82 -8.63 1.33
CA VAL A 571 28.56 -7.39 1.03
C VAL A 571 27.79 -6.19 1.54
N TYR A 572 28.51 -5.28 2.18
CA TYR A 572 28.00 -4.03 2.72
C TYR A 572 28.51 -2.86 1.90
N LYS A 573 27.59 -2.01 1.45
CA LYS A 573 27.87 -0.87 0.57
C LYS A 573 27.82 0.42 1.36
N LEU A 574 28.87 1.24 1.23
CA LEU A 574 28.97 2.60 1.76
C LEU A 574 29.71 3.49 0.74
N LYS A 575 29.65 4.80 0.93
CA LYS A 575 30.51 5.74 0.20
C LYS A 575 31.72 6.12 1.04
N ALA A 576 32.84 6.40 0.42
CA ALA A 576 34.01 6.95 1.14
C ALA A 576 33.64 8.24 1.89
N ALA A 577 32.72 9.03 1.37
CA ALA A 577 32.16 10.21 2.01
C ALA A 577 31.38 9.94 3.30
N ASP A 578 30.90 8.73 3.53
CA ASP A 578 30.19 8.34 4.76
C ASP A 578 31.15 8.23 5.96
N PHE A 579 32.46 8.21 5.70
CA PHE A 579 33.52 8.17 6.70
C PHE A 579 34.20 9.54 6.83
N ALA A 580 34.50 9.95 8.06
CA ALA A 580 35.25 11.17 8.32
C ALA A 580 36.69 11.05 7.85
N ASP A 581 37.31 12.17 7.41
CA ASP A 581 38.72 12.23 7.15
C ASP A 581 39.48 12.08 8.49
N THR A 582 40.47 11.19 8.53
CA THR A 582 41.25 10.88 9.73
C THR A 582 42.76 11.23 9.55
N LYS A 583 43.53 11.03 10.61
CA LYS A 583 45.01 11.17 10.60
C LYS A 583 45.65 9.79 10.80
N ALA A 584 46.90 9.64 10.38
CA ALA A 584 47.66 8.41 10.60
C ALA A 584 47.67 7.98 12.08
N SER A 585 47.73 8.94 13.00
CA SER A 585 47.74 8.70 14.46
C SER A 585 46.41 8.23 15.08
N VAL A 586 45.33 8.10 14.30
CA VAL A 586 44.02 7.62 14.76
C VAL A 586 43.83 6.17 14.34
N MET A 587 43.17 5.35 15.16
CA MET A 587 42.96 3.91 14.89
C MET A 587 42.01 3.62 13.73
N GLY A 588 41.11 4.55 13.37
CA GLY A 588 40.11 4.36 12.34
C GLY A 588 38.77 3.85 12.89
N GLU A 589 37.82 3.66 11.99
CA GLU A 589 36.46 3.16 12.34
C GLU A 589 36.39 1.65 12.16
N TYR A 590 35.78 0.94 13.13
CA TYR A 590 35.56 -0.49 13.05
C TYR A 590 34.32 -0.79 12.13
N VAL A 591 34.60 -1.33 10.95
CA VAL A 591 33.61 -1.53 9.90
C VAL A 591 32.43 -2.42 10.33
N PRO A 592 32.65 -3.59 11.01
CA PRO A 592 31.54 -4.44 11.41
C PRO A 592 30.50 -3.72 12.29
N ALA A 593 30.97 -2.88 13.24
CA ALA A 593 30.07 -2.08 14.08
C ALA A 593 29.38 -0.97 13.29
N ARG A 594 30.10 -0.32 12.34
CA ARG A 594 29.58 0.78 11.52
C ARG A 594 28.43 0.36 10.61
N VAL A 595 28.52 -0.86 10.03
CA VAL A 595 27.51 -1.39 9.10
C VAL A 595 26.53 -2.36 9.76
N GLN A 596 26.67 -2.60 11.07
CA GLN A 596 25.85 -3.53 11.86
C GLN A 596 25.87 -4.94 11.24
N MET A 597 27.09 -5.51 11.10
CA MET A 597 27.26 -6.90 10.69
C MET A 597 26.60 -7.84 11.70
N ASP A 598 26.19 -9.01 11.22
CA ASP A 598 25.58 -10.03 12.05
C ASP A 598 26.58 -10.56 13.10
N GLU A 599 26.11 -11.11 14.22
CA GLU A 599 26.98 -11.63 15.28
C GLU A 599 27.92 -12.71 14.76
N GLY A 600 29.20 -12.57 15.03
CA GLY A 600 30.26 -13.46 14.54
C GLY A 600 30.52 -13.36 13.03
N GLU A 601 30.17 -12.25 12.38
CA GLU A 601 30.54 -11.89 11.01
C GLU A 601 31.70 -10.89 11.02
N SER A 602 32.67 -11.09 10.12
CA SER A 602 33.85 -10.21 9.99
C SER A 602 33.99 -9.69 8.54
N ALA A 603 34.53 -8.49 8.40
CA ALA A 603 34.83 -7.92 7.09
C ALA A 603 36.16 -8.52 6.56
N ALA A 604 36.09 -9.26 5.49
CA ALA A 604 37.22 -10.01 4.92
C ALA A 604 37.96 -9.25 3.81
N TYR A 605 37.27 -8.40 3.05
CA TYR A 605 37.87 -7.69 1.91
C TYR A 605 37.10 -6.41 1.59
N MET A 606 37.82 -5.36 1.17
CA MET A 606 37.28 -4.09 0.71
C MET A 606 37.51 -3.91 -0.79
N ALA A 607 36.45 -3.77 -1.57
CA ALA A 607 36.56 -3.32 -2.95
C ALA A 607 36.15 -1.86 -3.07
N VAL A 608 36.81 -1.11 -3.96
CA VAL A 608 36.56 0.31 -4.17
C VAL A 608 36.24 0.56 -5.64
N THR A 609 35.15 1.28 -5.91
CA THR A 609 34.74 1.56 -7.28
C THR A 609 34.07 2.92 -7.40
N THR A 610 34.22 3.55 -8.58
CA THR A 610 33.50 4.77 -8.96
C THR A 610 32.49 4.54 -10.05
N ASP A 611 32.60 3.46 -10.83
CA ASP A 611 31.82 3.19 -12.03
C ASP A 611 31.32 1.72 -12.16
N PHE A 612 31.62 0.89 -11.16
CA PHE A 612 31.31 -0.56 -11.14
C PHE A 612 31.85 -1.35 -12.35
N LYS A 613 32.94 -0.89 -12.96
CA LYS A 613 33.66 -1.64 -13.98
C LYS A 613 34.70 -2.55 -13.38
N GLY A 614 35.09 -3.59 -14.12
CA GLY A 614 36.03 -4.61 -13.65
C GLY A 614 35.35 -5.81 -12.99
N TYR A 615 36.12 -6.59 -12.24
CA TYR A 615 35.66 -7.87 -11.75
C TYR A 615 36.13 -8.09 -10.29
N MET A 616 35.35 -8.89 -9.57
CA MET A 616 35.74 -9.54 -8.32
C MET A 616 36.13 -10.98 -8.59
N LEU A 617 37.30 -11.39 -8.13
CA LEU A 617 37.72 -12.78 -8.09
C LEU A 617 37.55 -13.33 -6.69
N PHE A 618 36.83 -14.43 -6.55
CA PHE A 618 36.68 -15.17 -5.31
C PHE A 618 37.41 -16.50 -5.45
N VAL A 619 38.47 -16.66 -4.69
CA VAL A 619 39.27 -17.89 -4.66
C VAL A 619 38.81 -18.70 -3.46
N PHE A 620 38.33 -19.91 -3.70
CA PHE A 620 37.84 -20.79 -2.63
C PHE A 620 38.93 -21.81 -2.22
N ASP A 621 38.88 -22.23 -0.98
CA ASP A 621 39.83 -23.17 -0.39
C ASP A 621 39.88 -24.53 -1.14
N ASN A 622 38.82 -24.91 -1.84
CA ASN A 622 38.70 -26.12 -2.62
C ASN A 622 39.34 -26.05 -4.03
N GLY A 623 40.06 -24.97 -4.35
CA GLY A 623 40.76 -24.78 -5.60
C GLY A 623 39.91 -24.29 -6.76
N LYS A 624 38.68 -23.86 -6.50
CA LYS A 624 37.80 -23.16 -7.46
C LYS A 624 38.00 -21.67 -7.41
N VAL A 625 37.81 -21.00 -8.55
CA VAL A 625 37.86 -19.54 -8.66
C VAL A 625 36.62 -19.05 -9.41
N ALA A 626 35.93 -18.07 -8.84
CA ALA A 626 34.82 -17.40 -9.47
C ALA A 626 35.22 -15.98 -9.89
N LYS A 627 34.90 -15.58 -11.12
CA LYS A 627 35.08 -14.22 -11.64
C LYS A 627 33.70 -13.59 -11.80
N VAL A 628 33.39 -12.55 -11.03
CA VAL A 628 32.09 -11.89 -10.98
C VAL A 628 32.25 -10.43 -11.41
N GLU A 629 31.39 -9.96 -12.31
CA GLU A 629 31.38 -8.55 -12.72
C GLU A 629 31.03 -7.62 -11.55
N LEU A 630 31.78 -6.54 -11.36
CA LEU A 630 31.47 -5.51 -10.35
C LEU A 630 30.06 -4.89 -10.58
N SER A 631 29.60 -4.82 -11.82
CA SER A 631 28.26 -4.40 -12.18
C SER A 631 27.15 -5.18 -11.46
N ALA A 632 27.41 -6.44 -11.07
CA ALA A 632 26.47 -7.27 -10.30
C ALA A 632 26.16 -6.74 -8.89
N TYR A 633 27.00 -5.88 -8.34
CA TYR A 633 26.84 -5.25 -7.04
C TYR A 633 26.23 -3.85 -7.13
N TYR A 634 26.00 -3.33 -8.33
CA TYR A 634 25.27 -2.08 -8.53
C TYR A 634 23.80 -2.22 -8.14
N THR A 635 23.25 -1.24 -7.42
CA THR A 635 21.83 -1.19 -7.05
C THR A 635 21.29 0.21 -7.30
N LYS A 636 20.13 0.31 -7.94
CA LYS A 636 19.43 1.59 -8.18
C LYS A 636 18.92 2.25 -6.89
N THR A 637 18.84 1.51 -5.80
CA THR A 637 18.39 1.99 -4.48
C THR A 637 19.55 1.95 -3.49
N ASN A 638 19.51 2.80 -2.45
CA ASN A 638 20.51 2.82 -1.36
C ASN A 638 20.44 1.56 -0.47
N ARG A 639 20.51 0.39 -1.09
CA ARG A 639 20.52 -0.88 -0.36
C ARG A 639 21.93 -1.10 0.21
N ARG A 640 22.07 -0.97 1.53
CA ARG A 640 23.37 -1.09 2.22
C ARG A 640 23.89 -2.52 2.34
N LYS A 641 23.03 -3.53 2.43
CA LYS A 641 23.39 -4.94 2.61
C LYS A 641 22.88 -5.79 1.44
N LEU A 642 23.76 -6.57 0.80
CA LEU A 642 23.42 -7.56 -0.21
C LEU A 642 23.86 -8.94 0.27
N ILE A 643 22.93 -9.88 0.28
CA ILE A 643 23.17 -11.29 0.61
C ILE A 643 23.62 -12.07 -0.62
N ASN A 644 24.25 -13.23 -0.42
CA ASN A 644 24.76 -14.09 -1.49
C ASN A 644 25.75 -13.33 -2.40
N ALA A 645 26.67 -12.59 -1.79
CA ALA A 645 27.65 -11.78 -2.49
C ALA A 645 28.70 -12.61 -3.24
N TYR A 646 28.93 -13.83 -2.80
CA TYR A 646 29.71 -14.88 -3.46
C TYR A 646 29.16 -16.25 -3.04
N SER A 647 29.74 -17.36 -3.52
CA SER A 647 29.25 -18.71 -3.16
C SER A 647 29.65 -19.08 -1.73
N ASP A 648 28.72 -19.57 -0.94
CA ASP A 648 28.90 -20.09 0.41
C ASP A 648 29.22 -21.61 0.46
N LYS A 649 29.39 -22.25 -0.70
CA LYS A 649 29.61 -23.72 -0.79
C LYS A 649 31.00 -24.19 -0.37
N ALA A 650 31.95 -23.29 -0.30
CA ALA A 650 33.30 -23.55 0.20
C ALA A 650 33.82 -22.27 0.88
N PRO A 651 34.71 -22.41 1.88
CA PRO A 651 35.38 -21.27 2.53
C PRO A 651 36.10 -20.39 1.50
N LEU A 652 36.05 -19.09 1.71
CA LEU A 652 36.79 -18.11 0.92
C LEU A 652 38.24 -18.12 1.36
N ALA A 653 39.19 -18.37 0.44
CA ALA A 653 40.64 -18.29 0.71
C ALA A 653 41.17 -16.89 0.41
N ALA A 654 40.70 -16.24 -0.67
CA ALA A 654 41.06 -14.87 -1.01
C ALA A 654 39.96 -14.21 -1.86
N ALA A 655 39.85 -12.89 -1.77
CA ALA A 655 39.07 -12.06 -2.68
C ALA A 655 40.00 -11.00 -3.28
N LEU A 656 39.85 -10.74 -4.60
CA LEU A 656 40.70 -9.79 -5.33
C LEU A 656 39.81 -8.95 -6.26
N GLN A 657 40.05 -7.66 -6.29
CA GLN A 657 39.46 -6.77 -7.28
C GLN A 657 40.43 -6.59 -8.44
N ILE A 658 39.95 -6.75 -9.67
CA ILE A 658 40.74 -6.52 -10.89
C ILE A 658 39.99 -5.63 -11.86
N SER A 659 40.68 -4.70 -12.51
CA SER A 659 40.13 -3.85 -13.57
C SER A 659 40.14 -4.53 -14.92
N GLU A 660 41.24 -5.28 -15.21
CA GLU A 660 41.47 -6.00 -16.44
C GLU A 660 42.01 -7.39 -16.12
N ASP A 661 42.10 -8.26 -17.15
CA ASP A 661 42.66 -9.59 -16.97
C ASP A 661 44.14 -9.54 -16.63
N CYS A 662 44.53 -10.25 -15.58
CA CYS A 662 45.88 -10.30 -15.04
C CYS A 662 46.26 -11.70 -14.60
N ASP A 663 47.55 -11.88 -14.29
CA ASP A 663 48.05 -13.12 -13.73
C ASP A 663 47.86 -13.16 -12.24
N VAL A 664 47.39 -14.28 -11.71
CA VAL A 664 47.17 -14.53 -10.27
C VAL A 664 47.94 -15.74 -9.85
N LEU A 665 48.68 -15.60 -8.75
CA LEU A 665 49.42 -16.68 -8.13
C LEU A 665 48.60 -17.31 -7.00
N LEU A 666 48.35 -18.62 -7.08
CA LEU A 666 47.68 -19.41 -6.05
C LEU A 666 48.67 -20.30 -5.37
N THR A 667 48.60 -20.36 -4.03
CA THR A 667 49.44 -21.24 -3.20
C THR A 667 48.56 -22.19 -2.40
N SER A 668 48.91 -23.47 -2.41
CA SER A 668 48.19 -24.48 -1.62
C SER A 668 48.91 -24.77 -0.30
N SER A 669 48.20 -25.39 0.64
CA SER A 669 48.73 -25.84 1.92
C SER A 669 49.89 -26.84 1.84
N SER A 670 50.13 -27.42 0.65
CA SER A 670 51.30 -28.25 0.37
C SER A 670 52.49 -27.49 -0.24
N GLY A 671 52.41 -26.15 -0.26
CA GLY A 671 53.44 -25.29 -0.85
C GLY A 671 53.50 -25.30 -2.38
N ARG A 672 52.51 -25.95 -3.06
CA ARG A 672 52.44 -25.89 -4.51
C ARG A 672 51.87 -24.55 -4.96
N ARG A 673 52.51 -23.99 -5.98
CA ARG A 673 52.12 -22.73 -6.61
C ARG A 673 51.58 -22.95 -8.02
N LEU A 674 50.59 -22.18 -8.38
CA LEU A 674 50.00 -22.18 -9.74
C LEU A 674 49.80 -20.74 -10.20
N LEU A 675 50.41 -20.37 -11.30
CA LEU A 675 50.27 -19.07 -11.93
C LEU A 675 49.22 -19.20 -13.05
N MET A 676 48.11 -18.47 -12.97
CA MET A 676 47.08 -18.49 -13.97
C MET A 676 46.71 -17.09 -14.46
N ASN A 677 46.33 -16.94 -15.69
CA ASN A 677 45.73 -15.73 -16.21
C ASN A 677 44.20 -15.75 -16.01
N THR A 678 43.64 -14.66 -15.51
CA THR A 678 42.20 -14.55 -15.24
C THR A 678 41.32 -14.56 -16.49
N ALA A 679 41.87 -14.31 -17.67
CA ALA A 679 41.17 -14.47 -18.95
C ALA A 679 40.68 -15.92 -19.21
N LEU A 680 41.27 -16.90 -18.53
CA LEU A 680 40.86 -18.30 -18.62
C LEU A 680 39.53 -18.58 -17.89
N ILE A 681 39.01 -17.60 -17.10
CA ILE A 681 37.79 -17.73 -16.34
C ILE A 681 36.75 -16.76 -16.94
N ALA A 682 35.69 -17.30 -17.49
CA ALA A 682 34.60 -16.49 -18.03
C ALA A 682 33.86 -15.71 -16.93
N PRO A 683 33.69 -14.39 -17.07
CA PRO A 683 32.98 -13.57 -16.07
C PRO A 683 31.52 -13.98 -15.96
N LYS A 684 30.95 -13.80 -14.77
CA LYS A 684 29.53 -14.08 -14.48
C LYS A 684 28.89 -12.86 -13.82
N THR A 685 27.63 -12.63 -14.17
CA THR A 685 26.76 -11.64 -13.50
C THR A 685 26.09 -12.23 -12.26
N THR A 686 26.05 -13.56 -12.12
CA THR A 686 25.50 -14.24 -10.95
C THR A 686 26.52 -14.25 -9.83
N LYS A 687 26.26 -13.51 -8.75
CA LYS A 687 27.14 -13.34 -7.59
C LYS A 687 27.50 -14.67 -6.90
N SER A 688 26.53 -15.53 -6.64
CA SER A 688 26.68 -16.80 -5.92
C SER A 688 27.24 -17.95 -6.78
N THR A 689 27.91 -17.65 -7.90
CA THR A 689 28.55 -18.67 -8.74
C THR A 689 29.64 -19.43 -7.99
N GLN A 690 29.68 -20.77 -8.12
CA GLN A 690 30.68 -21.62 -7.47
C GLN A 690 32.07 -21.56 -8.14
N GLY A 691 32.17 -20.85 -9.26
CA GLY A 691 33.40 -20.76 -10.03
C GLY A 691 33.77 -22.05 -10.77
N VAL A 692 34.96 -22.04 -11.39
CA VAL A 692 35.56 -23.15 -12.11
C VAL A 692 36.73 -23.74 -11.35
N ALA A 693 36.99 -25.04 -11.54
CA ALA A 693 38.17 -25.67 -10.93
C ALA A 693 39.43 -25.11 -11.60
N VAL A 694 40.32 -24.58 -10.81
CA VAL A 694 41.62 -24.01 -11.25
C VAL A 694 42.77 -24.83 -10.74
N MET A 695 42.78 -25.15 -9.44
CA MET A 695 43.84 -25.96 -8.84
C MET A 695 43.27 -27.31 -8.34
N ASN A 696 43.85 -28.41 -8.82
CA ASN A 696 43.51 -29.75 -8.38
C ASN A 696 44.20 -30.03 -7.04
N LEU A 697 43.41 -30.14 -5.98
CA LEU A 697 43.91 -30.38 -4.62
C LEU A 697 43.76 -31.86 -4.26
N LYS A 698 44.76 -32.44 -3.56
CA LYS A 698 44.63 -33.78 -2.96
C LYS A 698 43.75 -33.70 -1.69
N LYS A 699 43.19 -34.83 -1.27
CA LYS A 699 42.38 -34.93 -0.06
C LYS A 699 43.09 -34.30 1.14
N GLY A 700 42.46 -33.34 1.82
CA GLY A 700 43.00 -32.61 2.95
C GLY A 700 43.87 -31.38 2.61
N GLN A 701 44.12 -31.12 1.32
CA GLN A 701 44.81 -29.89 0.90
C GLN A 701 43.77 -28.78 0.61
N ARG A 702 44.15 -27.52 0.81
CA ARG A 702 43.38 -26.34 0.53
C ARG A 702 44.25 -25.24 -0.08
N ILE A 703 43.63 -24.24 -0.72
CA ILE A 703 44.29 -22.99 -1.05
C ILE A 703 44.50 -22.21 0.24
N THR A 704 45.69 -21.70 0.43
CA THR A 704 46.08 -20.90 1.62
C THR A 704 46.28 -19.44 1.30
N ASP A 705 46.67 -19.13 0.05
CA ASP A 705 46.90 -17.77 -0.39
C ASP A 705 46.61 -17.64 -1.92
N ALA A 706 46.15 -16.45 -2.32
CA ALA A 706 46.02 -16.03 -3.70
C ALA A 706 46.13 -14.51 -3.81
N HIS A 707 47.01 -14.05 -4.69
CA HIS A 707 47.21 -12.62 -4.94
C HIS A 707 47.52 -12.35 -6.42
N ILE A 708 47.43 -11.07 -6.83
CA ILE A 708 47.83 -10.63 -8.17
C ILE A 708 49.34 -10.76 -8.26
N TYR A 709 49.80 -11.52 -9.26
CA TYR A 709 51.22 -11.76 -9.50
C TYR A 709 51.97 -10.47 -9.84
N GLN A 710 53.08 -10.23 -9.19
CA GLN A 710 54.01 -9.13 -9.48
C GLN A 710 55.21 -9.65 -10.29
N GLU A 711 55.68 -8.88 -11.26
CA GLU A 711 56.92 -9.19 -12.00
C GLU A 711 58.04 -9.26 -10.96
N ASP A 712 58.93 -10.28 -11.05
CA ASP A 712 60.05 -10.60 -10.15
C ASP A 712 59.70 -11.40 -8.88
N GLU A 713 58.45 -11.74 -8.63
CA GLU A 713 58.07 -12.59 -7.47
C GLU A 713 58.48 -14.07 -7.65
N LEU A 714 58.60 -14.51 -8.90
CA LEU A 714 59.01 -15.86 -9.26
C LEU A 714 60.23 -15.83 -10.19
N GLN A 715 61.30 -16.53 -9.86
CA GLN A 715 62.48 -16.65 -10.75
C GLN A 715 62.16 -17.31 -12.09
N ASN A 716 61.20 -18.25 -12.14
CA ASN A 716 60.80 -18.92 -13.35
C ASN A 716 59.26 -19.03 -13.45
N PRO A 717 58.56 -17.99 -13.89
CA PRO A 717 57.10 -17.96 -13.96
C PRO A 717 56.52 -19.05 -14.89
N SER A 718 57.23 -19.42 -15.93
CA SER A 718 56.77 -20.44 -16.92
C SER A 718 56.63 -21.83 -16.29
N ARG A 719 57.32 -22.14 -15.24
CA ARG A 719 57.24 -23.41 -14.48
C ARG A 719 55.86 -23.54 -13.79
N TYR A 720 55.33 -22.44 -13.27
CA TYR A 720 54.08 -22.38 -12.52
C TYR A 720 52.86 -22.16 -13.41
N ARG A 721 53.06 -21.68 -14.63
CA ARG A 721 52.00 -21.44 -15.63
C ARG A 721 51.60 -22.75 -16.27
N LYS A 722 50.40 -23.27 -15.92
CA LYS A 722 49.89 -24.56 -16.43
C LYS A 722 48.45 -24.37 -16.94
N LYS A 723 48.07 -25.30 -17.84
CA LYS A 723 46.65 -25.34 -18.27
C LYS A 723 45.77 -25.75 -17.09
N ILE A 724 44.77 -24.96 -16.80
CA ILE A 724 43.84 -25.20 -15.69
C ILE A 724 42.76 -26.23 -16.08
N PRO A 725 42.31 -27.10 -15.14
CA PRO A 725 42.80 -27.26 -13.78
C PRO A 725 44.11 -28.03 -13.67
N ALA A 726 45.01 -27.60 -12.77
CA ALA A 726 46.34 -28.20 -12.59
C ALA A 726 46.70 -28.40 -11.11
N LEU A 727 47.64 -29.33 -10.87
CA LEU A 727 48.15 -29.59 -9.48
C LEU A 727 49.06 -28.49 -8.95
N GLY A 728 49.54 -27.57 -9.81
CA GLY A 728 50.61 -26.63 -9.45
C GLY A 728 51.98 -27.29 -9.30
N ALA A 729 53.01 -26.47 -9.16
CA ALA A 729 54.42 -26.93 -9.03
C ALA A 729 54.98 -26.53 -7.61
N LEU A 730 55.87 -27.33 -7.09
CA LEU A 730 56.62 -26.97 -5.86
C LEU A 730 57.71 -25.95 -6.22
N PRO A 731 58.02 -24.99 -5.30
CA PRO A 731 59.15 -24.10 -5.45
C PRO A 731 60.47 -24.87 -5.60
N ASN A 732 61.44 -24.32 -6.30
CA ASN A 732 62.80 -24.83 -6.28
C ASN A 732 63.48 -24.42 -4.96
N GLY A 733 64.51 -25.14 -4.54
CA GLY A 733 65.21 -24.90 -3.27
C GLY A 733 65.78 -23.48 -3.07
N GLU A 734 65.88 -22.68 -4.13
CA GLU A 734 66.32 -21.29 -4.13
C GLU A 734 65.19 -20.26 -3.92
N GLU A 735 63.89 -20.68 -4.12
CA GLU A 735 62.70 -19.83 -3.92
C GLU A 735 61.99 -20.08 -2.57
N GLY A 736 62.46 -21.04 -1.79
CA GLY A 736 61.97 -21.40 -0.48
C GLY A 736 62.75 -20.65 0.61
N GLY A 737 62.18 -19.60 1.18
CA GLY A 737 62.72 -18.98 2.39
C GLY A 737 62.87 -20.01 3.51
N GLU A 738 63.99 -19.98 4.22
CA GLU A 738 64.44 -20.66 5.43
C GLU A 738 63.82 -22.04 5.73
N GLN A 739 64.65 -23.03 5.50
CA GLN A 739 64.55 -24.39 5.99
C GLN A 739 64.59 -24.33 7.55
N ILE A 740 63.45 -24.52 8.19
CA ILE A 740 63.43 -24.80 9.63
C ILE A 740 64.14 -26.15 9.80
N SER A 741 65.38 -26.10 10.27
CA SER A 741 66.09 -27.29 10.77
C SER A 741 65.33 -27.84 11.97
N LEU A 742 65.09 -29.13 11.98
CA LEU A 742 64.52 -29.97 13.02
C LEU A 742 65.00 -29.63 14.43
#